data_ea83ec0e09ba71ddcd9d83ef3e7ed072
#
_entry.id   ea83ec0e09ba71ddcd9d83ef3e7ed072
#
_cell.length_a   1.000
_cell.length_b   1.000
_cell.length_c   1.000
_cell.angle_alpha   90.00
_cell.angle_beta   90.00
_cell.angle_gamma   90.00
#
_symmetry.space_group_name_H-M   'P 1'
#
loop_
_entity.id
_entity.type
_entity.pdbx_description
1 polymer ?
#
loop_
_entity_poly.entity_id
_entity_poly.type
_entity_poly.pdbx_seq_one_letter_code
_entity_poly.pdbx_strand_id
1 'polypeptide(L)'
;MQLNFKRSLALLLLSTSMSVYAQQTYTARVVNQETGEPIIGAIVSSSNGEKALTDAQGRFSLPLNENQTIRISYLGFTPQSINSKSFRNGMVIGLIPGIDLQEVKVTASISSARSKKALGSNVEHVDVSKLTANEHANSLSDILDGRVGGVQMYQSNGKVGMPIRFNMRSGATISMDRDPIIYVDGIKYNTSHISDINSSQDALSALNDLPIEDIASIDVIKGPSAAASYGAEAANGVIVITTKRGSFNAKENNKAAIQVKMSLGAASLARKYDQFVNNNSLNNFFETGWQKNLYGTVSKSFRGNQNMFFSYNMNDVEGIVPGNRDQRHTTKLAYDIKSGPLSVSATASYVHGNISLPQTAMGRYDAIWNLMINQTPWPYVEESTWRAQSWTYNNDRFLGNIRLGYLLPGAVKLETVIGVDVNSTKGVYRLPYGYLLGNNNEGAKNVSNRRNSSFNWDIKASRKFKLADKWNLTATLLSQIARQYETVNTVNASRFKGDVDNIAAATERNVSENTFEQRTWGLYGEAFVNYDNRLFINAGLRRDASNLIGSNVASIYYPSLSVAYNLENQKFRLAYGESGRLPYPTDARTSYVMDGISAYGPTVKPQFKGNPNIRPERMREIEFGTDWTLAKRHNLSLTLYAQYTSDAIIYENLLSSDGWIGSIPRNVGRIKGHGIEFGYNGLVWKDANKHSLDVYANVNYQANKVTDTGGNDITNYPNVIKKGYPVYSFYYHTVEKTALNADGTYNAKMGAVESSDYKYLGKPFPAVNGSFGFNLKLFSNITFGTKWNYALGASVYNQSFYNTAGLGDNLKKRNDQLTALANATVGTPEYEKIANDLAYTARFRANYIEKADFLRLSNLNVGYDFTSLARKLTNNTITSMKLSFSIQNVFVITNYSGADPQVEGNGGNRKQRGIGSLSRDITNAPHPRTYTATLSFTL
;
A
#
# COMPACT_ATOMS: atom_id res chain seq x y z
N MET A 1 -42.76 -70.62 -33.79
CA MET A 1 -42.48 -69.23 -34.09
C MET A 1 -41.36 -68.70 -33.20
N GLN A 2 -40.25 -69.43 -33.14
CA GLN A 2 -39.08 -69.09 -32.31
C GLN A 2 -37.73 -69.48 -32.97
N LEU A 3 -37.55 -69.16 -34.24
CA LEU A 3 -36.25 -69.57 -34.94
C LEU A 3 -35.71 -68.46 -35.89
N ASN A 4 -36.34 -67.26 -36.00
CA ASN A 4 -35.92 -66.20 -36.92
C ASN A 4 -35.33 -64.95 -36.26
N PHE A 5 -35.23 -64.90 -34.91
CA PHE A 5 -34.70 -63.74 -34.24
C PHE A 5 -33.18 -63.82 -33.98
N LYS A 6 -32.57 -64.99 -34.03
CA LYS A 6 -31.11 -65.18 -33.78
C LYS A 6 -30.22 -65.05 -35.02
N ARG A 7 -30.79 -65.04 -36.24
CA ARG A 7 -30.02 -64.88 -37.49
C ARG A 7 -30.01 -63.40 -37.95
N SER A 8 -30.94 -62.59 -37.56
CA SER A 8 -30.93 -61.13 -37.88
C SER A 8 -30.03 -60.37 -36.96
N LEU A 9 -29.71 -60.86 -35.75
CA LEU A 9 -28.82 -60.21 -34.79
C LEU A 9 -27.33 -60.51 -35.12
N ALA A 10 -27.03 -61.57 -35.81
CA ALA A 10 -25.66 -61.90 -36.23
C ALA A 10 -25.22 -61.20 -37.52
N LEU A 11 -26.18 -60.77 -38.39
CA LEU A 11 -25.86 -59.94 -39.56
C LEU A 11 -25.80 -58.49 -39.32
N LEU A 12 -26.35 -57.95 -38.19
CA LEU A 12 -26.23 -56.57 -37.78
C LEU A 12 -24.95 -56.32 -36.99
N LEU A 13 -24.24 -57.30 -36.52
CA LEU A 13 -22.96 -57.25 -35.81
C LEU A 13 -21.72 -57.38 -36.71
N LEU A 14 -21.91 -57.68 -38.01
CA LEU A 14 -20.82 -57.85 -38.99
C LEU A 14 -20.68 -56.68 -39.99
N SER A 15 -21.49 -55.56 -39.88
CA SER A 15 -21.40 -54.41 -40.79
C SER A 15 -21.00 -53.12 -40.17
N THR A 16 -20.58 -53.09 -38.88
CA THR A 16 -19.86 -51.95 -38.30
C THR A 16 -18.37 -52.33 -38.16
N SER A 17 -17.67 -52.49 -39.27
CA SER A 17 -16.22 -52.23 -39.29
C SER A 17 -15.99 -50.75 -39.01
N MET A 18 -16.08 -50.34 -37.72
CA MET A 18 -15.50 -49.12 -37.26
C MET A 18 -14.00 -49.23 -37.55
N SER A 19 -13.54 -48.40 -38.47
CA SER A 19 -12.13 -48.07 -38.61
C SER A 19 -11.70 -47.48 -37.29
N VAL A 20 -11.19 -48.29 -36.39
CA VAL A 20 -10.42 -47.86 -35.23
C VAL A 20 -9.18 -47.22 -35.79
N TYR A 21 -9.21 -45.91 -36.01
CA TYR A 21 -7.96 -45.16 -36.17
C TYR A 21 -7.19 -45.39 -34.88
N ALA A 22 -6.15 -46.19 -34.94
CA ALA A 22 -5.23 -46.37 -33.83
C ALA A 22 -4.62 -45.03 -33.52
N GLN A 23 -5.09 -44.41 -32.45
CA GLN A 23 -4.57 -43.15 -31.95
C GLN A 23 -3.12 -43.38 -31.53
N GLN A 24 -2.20 -42.81 -32.29
CA GLN A 24 -0.78 -43.05 -32.08
C GLN A 24 -0.32 -42.22 -30.88
N THR A 25 0.17 -42.88 -29.83
CA THR A 25 0.67 -42.21 -28.62
C THR A 25 2.13 -41.85 -28.82
N TYR A 26 2.41 -40.55 -28.72
CA TYR A 26 3.76 -40.00 -28.84
C TYR A 26 4.37 -39.74 -27.48
N THR A 27 5.65 -40.03 -27.31
CA THR A 27 6.44 -39.73 -26.13
C THR A 27 7.55 -38.73 -26.47
N ALA A 28 7.78 -37.75 -25.61
CA ALA A 28 8.91 -36.84 -25.74
C ALA A 28 9.43 -36.43 -24.37
N ARG A 29 10.57 -35.74 -24.34
CA ARG A 29 11.21 -35.24 -23.13
C ARG A 29 11.34 -33.72 -23.18
N VAL A 30 10.88 -33.03 -22.13
CA VAL A 30 11.02 -31.59 -21.97
C VAL A 30 12.21 -31.30 -21.06
N VAL A 31 13.12 -30.47 -21.54
CA VAL A 31 14.33 -30.06 -20.81
C VAL A 31 14.48 -28.54 -20.80
N ASN A 32 15.18 -28.00 -19.83
CA ASN A 32 15.67 -26.64 -19.89
C ASN A 32 16.72 -26.56 -21.01
N GLN A 33 16.48 -25.74 -22.03
CA GLN A 33 17.37 -25.61 -23.18
C GLN A 33 18.77 -25.13 -22.82
N GLU A 34 18.94 -24.42 -21.72
CA GLU A 34 20.22 -23.86 -21.28
C GLU A 34 21.02 -24.82 -20.38
N THR A 35 20.33 -25.60 -19.53
CA THR A 35 20.99 -26.49 -18.55
C THR A 35 20.95 -27.95 -18.93
N GLY A 36 20.08 -28.36 -19.89
CA GLY A 36 19.81 -29.76 -20.24
C GLY A 36 19.05 -30.55 -19.16
N GLU A 37 18.72 -29.93 -18.02
CA GLU A 37 17.99 -30.58 -16.93
C GLU A 37 16.53 -30.83 -17.29
N PRO A 38 15.96 -31.97 -16.86
CA PRO A 38 14.56 -32.29 -17.14
C PRO A 38 13.63 -31.29 -16.43
N ILE A 39 12.62 -30.80 -17.13
CA ILE A 39 11.56 -29.96 -16.56
C ILE A 39 10.43 -30.87 -16.10
N ILE A 40 10.26 -30.96 -14.79
CA ILE A 40 9.23 -31.78 -14.13
C ILE A 40 7.94 -30.95 -14.01
N GLY A 41 6.79 -31.55 -14.39
CA GLY A 41 5.49 -30.86 -14.24
C GLY A 41 5.19 -29.82 -15.33
N ALA A 42 5.93 -29.81 -16.45
CA ALA A 42 5.56 -28.98 -17.60
C ALA A 42 4.20 -29.44 -18.16
N ILE A 43 3.32 -28.47 -18.44
CA ILE A 43 2.00 -28.72 -19.00
C ILE A 43 2.15 -28.86 -20.52
N VAL A 44 1.77 -30.01 -21.03
CA VAL A 44 1.69 -30.30 -22.46
C VAL A 44 0.23 -30.38 -22.84
N SER A 45 -0.25 -29.55 -23.76
CA SER A 45 -1.64 -29.54 -24.21
C SER A 45 -1.74 -29.56 -25.74
N SER A 46 -2.64 -30.38 -26.26
CA SER A 46 -2.97 -30.38 -27.69
C SER A 46 -4.12 -29.45 -28.02
N SER A 47 -4.23 -29.03 -29.28
CA SER A 47 -5.35 -28.21 -29.76
C SER A 47 -6.73 -28.85 -29.60
N ASN A 48 -6.80 -30.20 -29.43
CA ASN A 48 -8.05 -30.94 -29.19
C ASN A 48 -8.42 -31.07 -27.72
N GLY A 49 -7.62 -30.46 -26.80
CA GLY A 49 -7.93 -30.47 -25.36
C GLY A 49 -7.24 -31.58 -24.57
N GLU A 50 -6.53 -32.51 -25.17
CA GLU A 50 -5.71 -33.50 -24.47
C GLU A 50 -4.58 -32.82 -23.70
N LYS A 51 -4.28 -33.29 -22.48
CA LYS A 51 -3.24 -32.74 -21.61
C LYS A 51 -2.40 -33.83 -20.98
N ALA A 52 -1.10 -33.58 -20.88
CA ALA A 52 -0.16 -34.37 -20.12
C ALA A 52 0.75 -33.50 -19.30
N LEU A 53 1.34 -34.05 -18.24
CA LEU A 53 2.39 -33.43 -17.45
C LEU A 53 3.68 -34.21 -17.60
N THR A 54 4.81 -33.52 -17.61
CA THR A 54 6.12 -34.20 -17.64
C THR A 54 6.45 -34.85 -16.30
N ASP A 55 7.02 -36.05 -16.32
CA ASP A 55 7.46 -36.82 -15.15
C ASP A 55 8.81 -36.32 -14.58
N ALA A 56 9.37 -37.03 -13.57
CA ALA A 56 10.64 -36.68 -12.92
C ALA A 56 11.85 -36.67 -13.87
N GLN A 57 11.77 -37.34 -15.02
CA GLN A 57 12.77 -37.36 -16.08
C GLN A 57 12.44 -36.36 -17.20
N GLY A 58 11.39 -35.53 -17.02
CA GLY A 58 10.92 -34.60 -18.02
C GLY A 58 10.13 -35.23 -19.17
N ARG A 59 9.74 -36.53 -19.09
CA ARG A 59 9.05 -37.24 -20.15
C ARG A 59 7.54 -37.07 -20.03
N PHE A 60 6.86 -37.00 -21.16
CA PHE A 60 5.40 -37.05 -21.24
C PHE A 60 4.96 -37.99 -22.34
N SER A 61 3.72 -38.46 -22.28
CA SER A 61 3.06 -39.25 -23.26
C SER A 61 1.72 -38.63 -23.60
N LEU A 62 1.45 -38.38 -24.88
CA LEU A 62 0.23 -37.72 -25.35
C LEU A 62 -0.29 -38.41 -26.61
N PRO A 63 -1.58 -38.78 -26.68
CA PRO A 63 -2.20 -39.22 -27.91
C PRO A 63 -2.38 -38.07 -28.87
N LEU A 64 -1.89 -38.21 -30.11
CA LEU A 64 -1.91 -37.15 -31.11
C LEU A 64 -2.53 -37.64 -32.41
N ASN A 65 -3.35 -36.80 -33.03
CA ASN A 65 -3.84 -36.94 -34.37
C ASN A 65 -3.05 -36.02 -35.33
N GLU A 66 -3.19 -36.21 -36.60
CA GLU A 66 -2.55 -35.37 -37.62
C GLU A 66 -3.08 -33.94 -37.57
N ASN A 67 -2.22 -32.98 -37.89
CA ASN A 67 -2.54 -31.52 -37.94
C ASN A 67 -2.91 -30.84 -36.61
N GLN A 68 -2.43 -31.35 -35.47
CA GLN A 68 -2.61 -30.69 -34.18
C GLN A 68 -1.43 -29.78 -33.81
N THR A 69 -1.69 -28.78 -33.02
CA THR A 69 -0.65 -27.98 -32.37
C THR A 69 -0.52 -28.40 -30.91
N ILE A 70 0.70 -28.75 -30.53
CA ILE A 70 1.06 -29.16 -29.18
C ILE A 70 1.70 -27.93 -28.53
N ARG A 71 1.13 -27.45 -27.44
CA ARG A 71 1.69 -26.35 -26.62
C ARG A 71 2.29 -26.90 -25.34
N ILE A 72 3.55 -26.59 -25.09
CA ILE A 72 4.29 -26.97 -23.92
C ILE A 72 4.61 -25.71 -23.12
N SER A 73 4.22 -25.68 -21.85
CA SER A 73 4.42 -24.53 -20.98
C SER A 73 4.86 -24.97 -19.59
N TYR A 74 5.74 -24.19 -18.98
CA TYR A 74 6.19 -24.35 -17.61
C TYR A 74 6.45 -22.99 -16.97
N LEU A 75 6.18 -22.86 -15.69
CA LEU A 75 6.36 -21.58 -14.96
C LEU A 75 7.82 -21.12 -15.02
N GLY A 76 8.05 -19.90 -15.50
CA GLY A 76 9.41 -19.34 -15.67
C GLY A 76 10.08 -19.71 -16.99
N PHE A 77 9.38 -20.32 -17.94
CA PHE A 77 9.88 -20.67 -19.27
C PHE A 77 8.98 -20.13 -20.37
N THR A 78 9.58 -19.78 -21.51
CA THR A 78 8.82 -19.37 -22.71
C THR A 78 8.07 -20.59 -23.28
N PRO A 79 6.72 -20.53 -23.40
CA PRO A 79 5.97 -21.64 -23.97
C PRO A 79 6.37 -21.92 -25.42
N GLN A 80 6.46 -23.19 -25.76
CA GLN A 80 6.77 -23.66 -27.12
C GLN A 80 5.54 -24.30 -27.75
N SER A 81 5.30 -24.02 -29.04
CA SER A 81 4.24 -24.65 -29.83
C SER A 81 4.85 -25.41 -30.98
N ILE A 82 4.51 -26.69 -31.11
CA ILE A 82 5.04 -27.63 -32.12
C ILE A 82 3.85 -28.22 -32.87
N ASN A 83 3.93 -28.26 -34.21
CA ASN A 83 2.93 -28.97 -35.00
C ASN A 83 3.15 -30.49 -34.93
N SER A 84 2.06 -31.28 -34.82
CA SER A 84 2.13 -32.74 -34.74
C SER A 84 2.89 -33.38 -35.91
N LYS A 85 2.87 -32.79 -37.11
CA LYS A 85 3.68 -33.24 -38.25
C LYS A 85 5.19 -33.19 -38.01
N SER A 86 5.65 -32.31 -37.18
CA SER A 86 7.07 -32.13 -36.82
C SER A 86 7.44 -32.94 -35.58
N PHE A 87 6.48 -33.58 -34.93
CA PHE A 87 6.68 -34.29 -33.69
C PHE A 87 7.18 -35.72 -33.95
N ARG A 88 8.25 -36.10 -33.30
CA ARG A 88 8.83 -37.46 -33.42
C ARG A 88 8.86 -38.12 -32.05
N ASN A 89 8.65 -39.42 -32.01
CA ASN A 89 8.71 -40.19 -30.76
C ASN A 89 10.14 -40.15 -30.19
N GLY A 90 10.26 -39.84 -28.88
CA GLY A 90 11.56 -39.67 -28.22
C GLY A 90 12.23 -38.32 -28.41
N MET A 91 11.57 -37.36 -29.06
CA MET A 91 12.09 -35.97 -29.26
C MET A 91 12.43 -35.31 -27.94
N VAL A 92 13.55 -34.56 -27.91
CA VAL A 92 13.91 -33.68 -26.79
C VAL A 92 13.47 -32.24 -27.12
N ILE A 93 12.66 -31.66 -26.26
CA ILE A 93 12.09 -30.32 -26.44
C ILE A 93 12.70 -29.42 -25.39
N GLY A 94 13.50 -28.47 -25.82
CA GLY A 94 14.13 -27.51 -24.95
C GLY A 94 13.21 -26.29 -24.71
N LEU A 95 12.79 -26.04 -23.48
CA LEU A 95 12.16 -24.77 -23.12
C LEU A 95 13.25 -23.77 -22.72
N ILE A 96 13.13 -22.54 -23.22
CA ILE A 96 14.05 -21.44 -22.90
C ILE A 96 13.56 -20.78 -21.61
N PRO A 97 14.40 -20.65 -20.57
CA PRO A 97 14.05 -19.83 -19.42
C PRO A 97 13.75 -18.39 -19.88
N GLY A 98 12.62 -17.87 -19.50
CA GLY A 98 12.19 -16.53 -19.92
C GLY A 98 11.15 -15.97 -18.98
N ILE A 99 11.11 -14.66 -18.86
CA ILE A 99 10.00 -13.95 -18.24
C ILE A 99 8.89 -13.90 -19.28
N ASP A 100 7.97 -14.87 -19.25
CA ASP A 100 6.79 -14.83 -20.12
C ASP A 100 5.79 -13.79 -19.58
N LEU A 101 5.82 -12.59 -20.17
CA LEU A 101 4.83 -11.55 -19.92
C LEU A 101 3.41 -11.97 -20.32
N GLN A 102 3.25 -13.10 -21.03
CA GLN A 102 1.97 -13.53 -21.57
C GLN A 102 1.10 -14.32 -20.57
N GLU A 103 1.67 -14.88 -19.50
CA GLU A 103 0.94 -15.70 -18.53
C GLU A 103 0.70 -15.05 -17.15
N VAL A 104 1.23 -13.88 -16.87
CA VAL A 104 0.92 -13.18 -15.62
C VAL A 104 -0.55 -12.77 -15.63
N LYS A 105 -1.34 -13.45 -14.82
CA LYS A 105 -2.73 -13.05 -14.57
C LYS A 105 -2.76 -11.96 -13.51
N VAL A 106 -3.30 -10.83 -13.88
CA VAL A 106 -3.41 -9.64 -13.04
C VAL A 106 -4.88 -9.42 -12.69
N THR A 107 -5.17 -9.16 -11.44
CA THR A 107 -6.52 -8.78 -10.99
C THR A 107 -6.76 -7.31 -11.29
N ALA A 108 -6.97 -7.01 -12.56
CA ALA A 108 -7.15 -5.64 -13.05
C ALA A 108 -8.57 -5.11 -12.91
N SER A 109 -9.52 -5.96 -12.60
CA SER A 109 -10.92 -5.61 -12.41
C SER A 109 -11.49 -6.55 -11.37
N ILE A 110 -12.42 -6.05 -10.58
CA ILE A 110 -13.20 -6.87 -9.65
C ILE A 110 -13.94 -8.01 -10.37
N SER A 111 -14.22 -7.83 -11.66
CA SER A 111 -14.94 -8.80 -12.48
C SER A 111 -14.08 -10.00 -12.89
N SER A 112 -12.75 -9.84 -13.12
CA SER A 112 -11.90 -10.96 -13.58
C SER A 112 -10.40 -10.68 -13.51
N ALA A 113 -9.63 -11.72 -13.17
CA ALA A 113 -8.20 -11.73 -13.43
C ALA A 113 -7.93 -11.98 -14.92
N ARG A 114 -7.09 -11.15 -15.54
CA ARG A 114 -6.75 -11.22 -16.97
C ARG A 114 -5.26 -11.32 -17.19
N SER A 115 -4.87 -11.86 -18.33
CA SER A 115 -3.48 -11.80 -18.78
C SER A 115 -3.04 -10.34 -18.97
N LYS A 116 -1.83 -9.98 -18.56
CA LYS A 116 -1.26 -8.63 -18.72
C LYS A 116 -1.36 -8.11 -20.16
N LYS A 117 -1.25 -8.98 -21.16
CA LYS A 117 -1.41 -8.61 -22.59
C LYS A 117 -2.82 -8.14 -22.97
N ALA A 118 -3.85 -8.60 -22.24
CA ALA A 118 -5.24 -8.25 -22.52
C ALA A 118 -5.71 -6.95 -21.85
N LEU A 119 -4.85 -6.31 -21.02
CA LEU A 119 -5.19 -5.10 -20.30
C LEU A 119 -4.93 -3.86 -21.15
N GLY A 120 -5.95 -3.04 -21.34
CA GLY A 120 -5.84 -1.74 -22.01
C GLY A 120 -5.37 -0.61 -21.10
N SER A 121 -5.29 -0.83 -19.79
CA SER A 121 -4.81 0.12 -18.78
C SER A 121 -3.54 -0.38 -18.10
N ASN A 122 -2.82 0.53 -17.43
CA ASN A 122 -1.61 0.19 -16.67
C ASN A 122 -1.98 -0.38 -15.31
N VAL A 123 -1.72 -1.68 -15.11
CA VAL A 123 -1.79 -2.35 -13.83
C VAL A 123 -0.44 -2.99 -13.55
N GLU A 124 0.15 -2.64 -12.41
CA GLU A 124 1.42 -3.20 -11.99
C GLU A 124 1.20 -4.43 -11.12
N HIS A 125 1.94 -5.47 -11.44
CA HIS A 125 1.94 -6.74 -10.70
C HIS A 125 3.26 -6.93 -9.97
N VAL A 126 3.20 -7.18 -8.66
CA VAL A 126 4.36 -7.45 -7.82
C VAL A 126 4.24 -8.86 -7.24
N ASP A 127 5.13 -9.75 -7.63
CA ASP A 127 5.27 -11.10 -7.06
C ASP A 127 6.03 -11.01 -5.73
N VAL A 128 5.28 -10.90 -4.63
CA VAL A 128 5.83 -10.75 -3.28
C VAL A 128 6.53 -12.03 -2.82
N SER A 129 6.02 -13.20 -3.21
CA SER A 129 6.63 -14.49 -2.86
C SER A 129 8.06 -14.59 -3.39
N LYS A 130 8.29 -14.12 -4.63
CA LYS A 130 9.62 -14.11 -5.25
C LYS A 130 10.56 -13.09 -4.60
N LEU A 131 10.03 -11.93 -4.21
CA LEU A 131 10.82 -10.89 -3.53
C LEU A 131 11.24 -11.35 -2.13
N THR A 132 10.30 -11.82 -1.32
CA THR A 132 10.56 -12.24 0.08
C THR A 132 11.40 -13.52 0.19
N ALA A 133 11.62 -14.23 -0.91
CA ALA A 133 12.57 -15.33 -0.98
C ALA A 133 14.05 -14.89 -0.93
N ASN A 134 14.33 -13.63 -1.31
CA ASN A 134 15.69 -13.11 -1.43
C ASN A 134 15.97 -11.91 -0.52
N GLU A 135 14.94 -11.21 -0.05
CA GLU A 135 15.06 -10.03 0.80
C GLU A 135 14.09 -10.10 1.97
N HIS A 136 14.45 -9.43 3.07
CA HIS A 136 13.56 -9.24 4.21
C HIS A 136 12.83 -7.91 4.06
N ALA A 137 11.54 -7.90 4.37
CA ALA A 137 10.70 -6.70 4.40
C ALA A 137 9.88 -6.69 5.69
N ASN A 138 9.86 -5.59 6.40
CA ASN A 138 9.10 -5.42 7.64
C ASN A 138 7.70 -4.89 7.41
N SER A 139 7.49 -4.19 6.29
CA SER A 139 6.24 -3.52 5.98
C SER A 139 5.87 -3.61 4.50
N LEU A 140 4.60 -3.38 4.19
CA LEU A 140 4.12 -3.29 2.81
C LEU A 140 4.82 -2.17 2.02
N SER A 141 5.24 -1.09 2.70
CA SER A 141 6.03 -0.03 2.08
C SER A 141 7.39 -0.51 1.62
N ASP A 142 8.07 -1.40 2.35
CA ASP A 142 9.38 -1.94 1.94
C ASP A 142 9.29 -2.72 0.62
N ILE A 143 8.14 -3.38 0.41
CA ILE A 143 7.89 -4.14 -0.83
C ILE A 143 7.53 -3.22 -2.00
N LEU A 144 6.63 -2.26 -1.80
CA LEU A 144 6.06 -1.50 -2.92
C LEU A 144 6.79 -0.20 -3.21
N ASP A 145 7.38 0.47 -2.20
CA ASP A 145 8.03 1.76 -2.40
C ASP A 145 9.17 1.67 -3.42
N GLY A 146 9.06 2.52 -4.43
CA GLY A 146 9.99 2.57 -5.52
C GLY A 146 9.87 1.45 -6.58
N ARG A 147 9.18 0.33 -6.32
CA ARG A 147 9.02 -0.76 -7.30
C ARG A 147 7.86 -0.55 -8.25
N VAL A 148 6.84 0.16 -7.79
CA VAL A 148 5.65 0.46 -8.58
C VAL A 148 5.73 1.90 -9.08
N GLY A 149 5.86 2.07 -10.37
CA GLY A 149 5.90 3.39 -11.00
C GLY A 149 4.63 4.19 -10.68
N GLY A 150 4.76 5.50 -10.41
CA GLY A 150 3.62 6.39 -10.10
C GLY A 150 3.00 6.17 -8.71
N VAL A 151 3.62 5.36 -7.85
CA VAL A 151 3.20 5.13 -6.46
C VAL A 151 4.34 5.46 -5.53
N GLN A 152 4.08 6.33 -4.57
CA GLN A 152 4.94 6.57 -3.43
C GLN A 152 4.30 5.98 -2.19
N MET A 153 5.08 5.28 -1.41
CA MET A 153 4.68 4.75 -0.11
C MET A 153 5.74 5.13 0.92
N TYR A 154 5.30 5.65 2.04
CA TYR A 154 6.20 6.00 3.14
C TYR A 154 5.49 5.85 4.48
N GLN A 155 6.23 5.51 5.51
CA GLN A 155 5.75 5.62 6.87
C GLN A 155 5.75 7.09 7.32
N SER A 156 4.79 7.49 8.13
CA SER A 156 4.68 8.86 8.61
C SER A 156 5.87 9.26 9.49
N ASN A 157 6.42 8.34 10.26
CA ASN A 157 7.65 8.50 11.05
C ASN A 157 8.31 7.13 11.33
N GLY A 158 9.47 7.14 11.98
CA GLY A 158 10.30 5.96 12.21
C GLY A 158 9.88 5.05 13.38
N LYS A 159 8.76 5.34 14.08
CA LYS A 159 8.24 4.42 15.11
C LYS A 159 7.62 3.19 14.49
N VAL A 160 7.70 2.06 15.19
CA VAL A 160 7.04 0.82 14.78
C VAL A 160 5.53 0.98 14.93
N GLY A 161 4.75 0.40 14.02
CA GLY A 161 3.29 0.47 14.04
C GLY A 161 2.67 1.65 13.31
N MET A 162 3.48 2.62 12.84
CA MET A 162 2.98 3.86 12.22
C MET A 162 2.27 3.65 10.88
N PRO A 163 1.39 4.61 10.50
CA PRO A 163 0.64 4.52 9.26
C PRO A 163 1.55 4.55 8.04
N ILE A 164 1.22 3.69 7.10
CA ILE A 164 1.73 3.74 5.75
C ILE A 164 0.88 4.73 4.97
N ARG A 165 1.52 5.69 4.29
CA ARG A 165 0.90 6.67 3.42
C ARG A 165 1.10 6.30 1.97
N PHE A 166 0.06 6.55 1.20
CA PHE A 166 0.07 6.34 -0.24
C PHE A 166 -0.10 7.66 -0.96
N ASN A 167 0.66 7.84 -2.02
CA ASN A 167 0.43 8.88 -3.00
C ASN A 167 0.49 8.24 -4.39
N MET A 168 -0.69 8.06 -5.01
CA MET A 168 -0.79 7.51 -6.36
C MET A 168 -1.01 8.63 -7.34
N ARG A 169 -0.11 8.75 -8.33
CA ARG A 169 -0.16 9.79 -9.35
C ARG A 169 -0.26 11.21 -8.73
N SER A 170 -1.04 12.11 -9.31
CA SER A 170 -1.03 13.54 -8.95
C SER A 170 -1.98 13.94 -7.83
N GLY A 171 -2.64 12.99 -7.15
CA GLY A 171 -3.63 13.28 -6.11
C GLY A 171 -4.98 13.76 -6.66
N ALA A 172 -6.06 13.11 -6.25
CA ALA A 172 -7.39 13.26 -6.84
C ALA A 172 -8.32 14.20 -6.07
N THR A 173 -7.95 14.63 -4.86
CA THR A 173 -8.88 15.32 -3.94
C THR A 173 -8.26 16.54 -3.27
N ILE A 174 -9.13 17.45 -2.82
CA ILE A 174 -8.77 18.65 -2.05
C ILE A 174 -8.85 18.38 -0.54
N SER A 175 -9.98 17.87 -0.07
CA SER A 175 -10.28 17.79 1.37
C SER A 175 -10.53 16.35 1.85
N MET A 176 -10.57 15.36 0.92
CA MET A 176 -10.85 13.97 1.25
C MET A 176 -9.57 13.16 1.45
N ASP A 177 -9.72 11.96 1.97
CA ASP A 177 -8.63 11.00 2.11
C ASP A 177 -8.06 10.59 0.74
N ARG A 178 -6.73 10.42 0.65
CA ARG A 178 -6.00 10.11 -0.60
C ARG A 178 -5.54 8.67 -0.70
N ASP A 179 -5.77 7.85 0.32
CA ASP A 179 -5.34 6.47 0.27
C ASP A 179 -6.20 5.65 -0.70
N PRO A 180 -5.60 4.68 -1.39
CA PRO A 180 -6.31 3.75 -2.25
C PRO A 180 -7.20 2.81 -1.45
N ILE A 181 -8.18 2.21 -2.11
CA ILE A 181 -8.93 1.09 -1.52
C ILE A 181 -8.04 -0.15 -1.57
N ILE A 182 -8.06 -0.94 -0.50
CA ILE A 182 -7.32 -2.19 -0.43
C ILE A 182 -8.30 -3.37 -0.38
N TYR A 183 -8.06 -4.35 -1.23
CA TYR A 183 -8.74 -5.64 -1.22
C TYR A 183 -7.75 -6.74 -0.85
N VAL A 184 -8.13 -7.62 0.08
CA VAL A 184 -7.36 -8.81 0.44
C VAL A 184 -8.21 -10.04 0.12
N ASP A 185 -7.77 -10.86 -0.81
CA ASP A 185 -8.49 -12.05 -1.31
C ASP A 185 -9.94 -11.77 -1.74
N GLY A 186 -10.24 -10.54 -2.19
CA GLY A 186 -11.56 -10.09 -2.60
C GLY A 186 -12.41 -9.47 -1.49
N ILE A 187 -11.89 -9.33 -0.26
CA ILE A 187 -12.54 -8.59 0.83
C ILE A 187 -12.04 -7.15 0.82
N LYS A 188 -12.94 -6.19 0.89
CA LYS A 188 -12.59 -4.79 1.14
C LYS A 188 -12.00 -4.68 2.54
N TYR A 189 -10.69 -4.43 2.60
CA TYR A 189 -9.93 -4.37 3.83
C TYR A 189 -10.08 -3.00 4.49
N ASN A 190 -10.41 -2.99 5.77
CA ASN A 190 -10.51 -1.75 6.51
C ASN A 190 -9.11 -1.22 6.88
N THR A 191 -8.78 -0.06 6.33
CA THR A 191 -7.51 0.64 6.56
C THR A 191 -7.64 1.79 7.57
N SER A 192 -8.78 1.95 8.23
CA SER A 192 -9.00 3.02 9.22
C SER A 192 -7.93 2.98 10.30
N HIS A 193 -7.41 4.15 10.67
CA HIS A 193 -6.43 4.25 11.75
C HIS A 193 -7.04 3.90 13.11
N ILE A 194 -6.24 3.32 13.98
CA ILE A 194 -6.68 2.64 15.20
C ILE A 194 -6.41 3.48 16.47
N SER A 195 -6.12 4.78 16.41
CA SER A 195 -5.81 5.55 17.61
C SER A 195 -6.84 6.64 17.90
N ASP A 196 -7.60 6.49 18.97
CA ASP A 196 -8.58 7.47 19.45
C ASP A 196 -8.26 8.02 20.84
N ILE A 197 -7.19 7.53 21.50
CA ILE A 197 -6.86 7.93 22.89
C ILE A 197 -5.95 9.15 22.93
N ASN A 198 -5.26 9.42 21.83
CA ASN A 198 -4.18 10.40 21.81
C ASN A 198 -4.55 11.61 20.97
N SER A 199 -4.56 12.79 21.60
CA SER A 199 -4.60 14.08 20.93
C SER A 199 -3.32 14.36 20.13
N SER A 200 -2.24 13.63 20.39
CA SER A 200 -0.90 13.84 19.82
C SER A 200 -0.64 13.14 18.48
N GLN A 201 -1.69 12.53 17.84
CA GLN A 201 -1.67 12.24 16.40
C GLN A 201 -0.85 11.03 15.92
N ASP A 202 -0.37 10.17 16.82
CA ASP A 202 0.17 8.88 16.44
C ASP A 202 -0.97 7.90 16.15
N ALA A 203 -1.20 7.60 14.89
CA ALA A 203 -2.16 6.61 14.47
C ALA A 203 -1.48 5.27 14.22
N LEU A 204 -2.14 4.18 14.54
CA LEU A 204 -1.70 2.85 14.17
C LEU A 204 -2.21 2.47 12.78
N SER A 205 -1.38 1.76 12.02
CA SER A 205 -1.79 1.25 10.71
C SER A 205 -2.44 -0.12 10.83
N ALA A 206 -3.67 -0.22 10.35
CA ALA A 206 -4.32 -1.51 10.18
C ALA A 206 -3.64 -2.41 9.11
N LEU A 207 -2.79 -1.84 8.24
CA LEU A 207 -2.04 -2.59 7.24
C LEU A 207 -0.93 -3.45 7.84
N ASN A 208 -0.45 -3.11 9.04
CA ASN A 208 0.54 -3.91 9.73
C ASN A 208 -0.02 -5.24 10.27
N ASP A 209 -1.35 -5.43 10.23
CA ASP A 209 -2.01 -6.71 10.55
C ASP A 209 -1.86 -7.76 9.43
N LEU A 210 -1.35 -7.36 8.25
CA LEU A 210 -1.09 -8.27 7.13
C LEU A 210 0.38 -8.71 7.14
N PRO A 211 0.70 -9.95 7.51
CA PRO A 211 2.06 -10.46 7.40
C PRO A 211 2.49 -10.49 5.94
N ILE A 212 3.63 -9.89 5.63
CA ILE A 212 4.19 -9.87 4.27
C ILE A 212 4.46 -11.28 3.76
N GLU A 213 4.88 -12.15 4.65
CA GLU A 213 5.15 -13.56 4.38
C GLU A 213 3.92 -14.32 3.88
N ASP A 214 2.70 -13.90 4.25
CA ASP A 214 1.45 -14.50 3.75
C ASP A 214 1.01 -13.96 2.40
N ILE A 215 1.62 -12.90 1.90
CA ILE A 215 1.27 -12.30 0.60
C ILE A 215 1.93 -13.09 -0.52
N ALA A 216 1.15 -13.47 -1.52
CA ALA A 216 1.64 -14.09 -2.75
C ALA A 216 1.97 -13.01 -3.80
N SER A 217 1.02 -12.12 -4.06
CA SER A 217 1.18 -11.05 -5.04
C SER A 217 0.34 -9.83 -4.68
N ILE A 218 0.73 -8.70 -5.26
CA ILE A 218 0.02 -7.42 -5.16
C ILE A 218 -0.18 -6.86 -6.56
N ASP A 219 -1.43 -6.56 -6.90
CA ASP A 219 -1.80 -5.85 -8.11
C ASP A 219 -2.16 -4.41 -7.77
N VAL A 220 -1.49 -3.43 -8.41
CA VAL A 220 -1.68 -2.01 -8.15
C VAL A 220 -2.36 -1.35 -9.35
N ILE A 221 -3.57 -0.87 -9.13
CA ILE A 221 -4.46 -0.22 -10.09
C ILE A 221 -4.45 1.28 -9.80
N LYS A 222 -3.78 2.08 -10.62
CA LYS A 222 -3.34 3.42 -10.22
C LYS A 222 -4.36 4.54 -10.43
N GLY A 223 -5.28 4.42 -11.35
CA GLY A 223 -6.20 5.52 -11.69
C GLY A 223 -7.55 5.06 -12.22
N PRO A 224 -8.48 6.00 -12.44
CA PRO A 224 -9.85 5.71 -12.88
C PRO A 224 -9.96 4.90 -14.17
N SER A 225 -9.02 5.06 -15.11
CA SER A 225 -8.97 4.29 -16.35
C SER A 225 -8.94 2.79 -16.14
N ALA A 226 -8.34 2.34 -15.02
CA ALA A 226 -8.26 0.95 -14.60
C ALA A 226 -9.23 0.62 -13.45
N ALA A 227 -9.54 1.60 -12.59
CA ALA A 227 -10.27 1.40 -11.33
C ALA A 227 -11.81 1.59 -11.43
N ALA A 228 -12.34 1.95 -12.60
CA ALA A 228 -13.78 2.25 -12.78
C ALA A 228 -14.71 1.12 -12.33
N SER A 229 -14.28 -0.15 -12.46
CA SER A 229 -15.06 -1.31 -11.98
C SER A 229 -15.27 -1.35 -10.46
N TYR A 230 -14.46 -0.60 -9.68
CA TYR A 230 -14.54 -0.49 -8.22
C TYR A 230 -15.39 0.72 -7.75
N GLY A 231 -15.77 1.63 -8.66
CA GLY A 231 -16.81 2.65 -8.47
C GLY A 231 -16.46 3.84 -7.62
N ALA A 232 -17.43 4.27 -6.79
CA ALA A 232 -17.47 5.54 -6.08
C ALA A 232 -16.41 5.74 -4.97
N GLU A 233 -15.48 4.82 -4.79
CA GLU A 233 -14.39 4.94 -3.80
C GLU A 233 -13.00 4.80 -4.41
N ALA A 234 -12.92 4.50 -5.71
CA ALA A 234 -11.68 4.09 -6.38
C ALA A 234 -10.91 5.23 -7.08
N ALA A 235 -11.27 6.50 -6.85
CA ALA A 235 -10.59 7.64 -7.49
C ALA A 235 -9.08 7.69 -7.21
N ASN A 236 -8.67 7.26 -6.02
CA ASN A 236 -7.26 7.22 -5.61
C ASN A 236 -6.56 5.89 -5.96
N GLY A 237 -7.17 5.05 -6.81
CA GLY A 237 -6.65 3.74 -7.17
C GLY A 237 -7.09 2.62 -6.24
N VAL A 238 -6.66 1.40 -6.58
CA VAL A 238 -6.99 0.17 -5.84
C VAL A 238 -5.75 -0.70 -5.71
N ILE A 239 -5.53 -1.27 -4.55
CA ILE A 239 -4.49 -2.28 -4.30
C ILE A 239 -5.19 -3.61 -4.03
N VAL A 240 -4.89 -4.62 -4.83
CA VAL A 240 -5.43 -5.96 -4.66
C VAL A 240 -4.33 -6.89 -4.18
N ILE A 241 -4.47 -7.38 -2.96
CA ILE A 241 -3.54 -8.30 -2.31
C ILE A 241 -4.11 -9.70 -2.42
N THR A 242 -3.31 -10.59 -2.99
CA THR A 242 -3.60 -12.03 -3.04
C THR A 242 -2.68 -12.73 -2.05
N THR A 243 -3.26 -13.51 -1.14
CA THR A 243 -2.49 -14.22 -0.13
C THR A 243 -2.10 -15.63 -0.61
N LYS A 244 -1.04 -16.18 -0.01
CA LYS A 244 -0.56 -17.53 -0.29
C LYS A 244 -1.63 -18.58 0.01
N ARG A 245 -1.72 -19.58 -0.87
CA ARG A 245 -2.60 -20.73 -0.77
C ARG A 245 -1.85 -21.98 -1.19
N GLY A 246 -2.33 -23.16 -0.85
CA GLY A 246 -1.79 -24.42 -1.36
C GLY A 246 -1.93 -24.53 -2.89
N SER A 247 -1.12 -25.34 -3.51
CA SER A 247 -1.18 -25.64 -4.96
C SER A 247 -1.88 -26.97 -5.21
N PHE A 248 -2.69 -27.05 -6.29
CA PHE A 248 -3.28 -28.32 -6.74
C PHE A 248 -2.22 -29.14 -7.47
N ASN A 249 -1.44 -29.93 -6.74
CA ASN A 249 -0.40 -30.77 -7.34
C ASN A 249 -0.82 -32.25 -7.29
N ALA A 250 -1.29 -32.75 -8.42
CA ALA A 250 -1.82 -34.13 -8.52
C ALA A 250 -0.75 -35.25 -8.39
N LYS A 251 0.54 -34.90 -8.48
CA LYS A 251 1.64 -35.86 -8.53
C LYS A 251 2.58 -35.90 -7.32
N GLU A 252 2.53 -34.92 -6.44
CA GLU A 252 3.32 -35.02 -5.21
C GLU A 252 2.61 -35.88 -4.18
N ASN A 253 3.14 -37.05 -4.02
CA ASN A 253 2.90 -38.05 -2.98
C ASN A 253 2.35 -37.44 -1.67
N ASN A 254 1.09 -37.14 -1.56
CA ASN A 254 0.36 -36.94 -0.30
C ASN A 254 1.15 -36.33 0.90
N LYS A 255 2.39 -35.85 0.61
CA LYS A 255 3.29 -35.25 1.61
C LYS A 255 2.92 -33.78 1.82
N ALA A 256 2.96 -33.36 3.05
CA ALA A 256 2.85 -31.94 3.40
C ALA A 256 4.17 -31.24 3.08
N ALA A 257 4.11 -30.05 2.46
CA ALA A 257 5.25 -29.17 2.33
C ALA A 257 5.27 -28.23 3.55
N ILE A 258 6.36 -28.27 4.30
CA ILE A 258 6.56 -27.43 5.50
C ILE A 258 7.66 -26.41 5.18
N GLN A 259 7.37 -25.14 5.36
CA GLN A 259 8.37 -24.07 5.23
C GLN A 259 8.49 -23.34 6.57
N VAL A 260 9.74 -23.08 6.96
CA VAL A 260 10.05 -22.27 8.14
C VAL A 260 11.00 -21.15 7.74
N LYS A 261 10.72 -19.93 8.22
CA LYS A 261 11.55 -18.75 8.04
C LYS A 261 11.74 -18.07 9.39
N MET A 262 12.98 -17.82 9.78
CA MET A 262 13.35 -17.12 11.01
C MET A 262 14.18 -15.91 10.66
N SER A 263 13.83 -14.74 11.22
CA SER A 263 14.59 -13.52 11.03
C SER A 263 14.94 -12.89 12.37
N LEU A 264 16.19 -12.45 12.49
CA LEU A 264 16.69 -11.69 13.65
C LEU A 264 17.28 -10.39 13.12
N GLY A 265 16.93 -9.28 13.73
CA GLY A 265 17.39 -7.98 13.29
C GLY A 265 17.64 -7.00 14.44
N ALA A 266 18.39 -5.95 14.11
CA ALA A 266 18.66 -4.81 14.98
C ALA A 266 18.44 -3.51 14.22
N ALA A 267 17.75 -2.56 14.81
CA ALA A 267 17.49 -1.24 14.27
C ALA A 267 18.26 -0.18 15.07
N SER A 268 18.80 0.81 14.38
CA SER A 268 19.54 1.92 14.99
C SER A 268 19.25 3.23 14.29
N LEU A 269 19.60 4.36 14.90
CA LEU A 269 19.50 5.69 14.29
C LEU A 269 20.28 5.72 12.97
N ALA A 270 19.59 6.01 11.85
CA ALA A 270 20.21 6.01 10.51
C ALA A 270 21.08 7.23 10.26
N ARG A 271 20.67 8.40 10.75
CA ARG A 271 21.35 9.68 10.62
C ARG A 271 21.36 10.40 11.97
N LYS A 272 22.54 10.78 12.44
CA LYS A 272 22.67 11.53 13.68
C LYS A 272 22.20 12.97 13.52
N TYR A 273 21.70 13.54 14.61
CA TYR A 273 21.43 14.95 14.72
C TYR A 273 22.71 15.69 15.08
N ASP A 274 23.19 16.55 14.19
CA ASP A 274 24.41 17.36 14.36
C ASP A 274 24.11 18.86 14.35
N GLN A 275 22.87 19.22 14.11
CA GLN A 275 22.40 20.61 13.98
C GLN A 275 22.03 21.27 15.33
N PHE A 276 22.04 20.51 16.44
CA PHE A 276 21.66 20.99 17.76
C PHE A 276 22.87 21.21 18.67
N VAL A 277 22.79 22.17 19.59
CA VAL A 277 23.81 22.38 20.60
C VAL A 277 23.91 21.18 21.54
N ASN A 278 22.76 20.61 21.95
CA ASN A 278 22.67 19.42 22.81
C ASN A 278 22.55 18.11 22.01
N ASN A 279 23.18 18.01 20.84
CA ASN A 279 23.09 16.85 19.93
C ASN A 279 23.39 15.51 20.59
N ASN A 280 24.31 15.46 21.57
CA ASN A 280 24.63 14.22 22.29
C ASN A 280 23.42 13.69 23.07
N SER A 281 22.71 14.53 23.81
CA SER A 281 21.52 14.12 24.56
C SER A 281 20.42 13.59 23.62
N LEU A 282 20.21 14.28 22.50
CA LEU A 282 19.22 13.86 21.50
C LEU A 282 19.61 12.54 20.81
N ASN A 283 20.87 12.37 20.41
CA ASN A 283 21.33 11.14 19.76
C ASN A 283 21.35 9.94 20.70
N ASN A 284 21.69 10.14 21.97
CA ASN A 284 21.75 9.08 22.99
C ASN A 284 20.36 8.66 23.50
N PHE A 285 19.32 9.43 23.21
CA PHE A 285 17.95 9.06 23.53
C PHE A 285 17.46 7.85 22.73
N PHE A 286 17.94 7.69 21.49
CA PHE A 286 17.55 6.57 20.63
C PHE A 286 18.32 5.30 21.01
N GLU A 287 17.58 4.23 21.23
CA GLU A 287 18.10 2.92 21.63
C GLU A 287 18.21 1.96 20.43
N THR A 288 18.87 0.83 20.62
CA THR A 288 18.85 -0.25 19.63
C THR A 288 17.53 -1.02 19.76
N GLY A 289 16.74 -1.02 18.67
CA GLY A 289 15.50 -1.81 18.58
C GLY A 289 15.76 -3.21 18.05
N TRP A 290 15.31 -4.24 18.78
CA TRP A 290 15.45 -5.63 18.34
C TRP A 290 14.24 -6.10 17.52
N GLN A 291 14.48 -6.95 16.55
CA GLN A 291 13.45 -7.50 15.67
C GLN A 291 13.55 -9.01 15.62
N LYS A 292 12.43 -9.70 15.82
CA LYS A 292 12.32 -11.17 15.79
C LYS A 292 11.10 -11.54 14.96
N ASN A 293 11.30 -12.35 13.95
CA ASN A 293 10.17 -12.88 13.16
C ASN A 293 10.32 -14.39 13.00
N LEU A 294 9.22 -15.10 13.24
CA LEU A 294 9.10 -16.53 12.99
C LEU A 294 7.88 -16.78 12.12
N TYR A 295 8.09 -17.34 10.95
CA TYR A 295 7.03 -17.70 10.02
C TYR A 295 7.10 -19.19 9.69
N GLY A 296 6.00 -19.89 9.87
CA GLY A 296 5.85 -21.29 9.54
C GLY A 296 4.65 -21.56 8.65
N THR A 297 4.79 -22.44 7.65
CA THR A 297 3.66 -22.85 6.81
C THR A 297 3.60 -24.36 6.66
N VAL A 298 2.39 -24.88 6.54
CA VAL A 298 2.11 -26.26 6.16
C VAL A 298 1.11 -26.22 5.00
N SER A 299 1.47 -26.79 3.86
CA SER A 299 0.57 -26.93 2.74
C SER A 299 0.46 -28.39 2.30
N LYS A 300 -0.76 -28.85 2.00
CA LYS A 300 -1.03 -30.21 1.57
C LYS A 300 -2.12 -30.25 0.51
N SER A 301 -1.88 -31.00 -0.56
CA SER A 301 -2.90 -31.32 -1.55
C SER A 301 -3.48 -32.70 -1.27
N PHE A 302 -4.81 -32.84 -1.33
CA PHE A 302 -5.54 -34.08 -1.15
C PHE A 302 -6.21 -34.46 -2.48
N ARG A 303 -6.05 -35.68 -2.92
CA ARG A 303 -6.69 -36.24 -4.14
C ARG A 303 -6.56 -35.36 -5.41
N GLY A 304 -5.60 -34.40 -5.45
CA GLY A 304 -5.37 -33.51 -6.59
C GLY A 304 -6.42 -32.44 -6.83
N ASN A 305 -7.52 -32.42 -6.10
CA ASN A 305 -8.64 -31.48 -6.25
C ASN A 305 -8.97 -30.70 -4.98
N GLN A 306 -8.26 -30.91 -3.89
CA GLN A 306 -8.40 -30.22 -2.62
C GLN A 306 -7.02 -29.76 -2.13
N ASN A 307 -6.97 -28.53 -1.59
CA ASN A 307 -5.76 -27.99 -0.99
C ASN A 307 -6.06 -27.41 0.37
N MET A 308 -5.15 -27.62 1.30
CA MET A 308 -5.13 -26.92 2.58
C MET A 308 -3.80 -26.19 2.72
N PHE A 309 -3.87 -24.97 3.21
CA PHE A 309 -2.72 -24.15 3.56
C PHE A 309 -2.95 -23.59 4.97
N PHE A 310 -1.97 -23.77 5.81
CA PHE A 310 -1.92 -23.18 7.14
C PHE A 310 -0.64 -22.36 7.27
N SER A 311 -0.71 -21.19 7.88
CA SER A 311 0.45 -20.40 8.28
C SER A 311 0.29 -19.85 9.70
N TYR A 312 1.42 -19.69 10.36
CA TYR A 312 1.58 -18.97 11.60
C TYR A 312 2.75 -18.00 11.48
N ASN A 313 2.50 -16.74 11.86
CA ASN A 313 3.51 -15.69 11.90
C ASN A 313 3.56 -15.05 13.29
N MET A 314 4.74 -15.01 13.90
CA MET A 314 5.05 -14.21 15.07
C MET A 314 5.99 -13.10 14.64
N ASN A 315 5.61 -11.86 14.88
CA ASN A 315 6.43 -10.68 14.61
C ASN A 315 6.55 -9.86 15.88
N ASP A 316 7.77 -9.67 16.37
CA ASP A 316 8.09 -8.88 17.57
C ASP A 316 9.17 -7.87 17.21
N VAL A 317 8.78 -6.60 17.13
CA VAL A 317 9.62 -5.51 16.66
C VAL A 317 9.67 -4.42 17.73
N GLU A 318 10.86 -4.15 18.23
CA GLU A 318 11.16 -2.99 19.06
C GLU A 318 11.64 -1.83 18.16
N GLY A 319 11.11 -0.64 18.41
CA GLY A 319 11.55 0.58 17.74
C GLY A 319 12.79 1.18 18.39
N ILE A 320 13.38 2.18 17.71
CA ILE A 320 14.54 2.91 18.25
C ILE A 320 14.16 3.95 19.31
N VAL A 321 12.88 4.26 19.46
CA VAL A 321 12.38 5.14 20.53
C VAL A 321 12.07 4.29 21.75
N PRO A 322 12.56 4.64 22.94
CA PRO A 322 12.32 3.85 24.16
C PRO A 322 10.85 3.54 24.40
N GLY A 323 10.52 2.29 24.72
CA GLY A 323 9.14 1.84 24.95
C GLY A 323 8.27 1.63 23.71
N ASN A 324 8.80 1.84 22.50
CA ASN A 324 8.08 1.54 21.26
C ASN A 324 8.23 0.06 20.88
N ARG A 325 7.13 -0.68 20.83
CA ARG A 325 7.13 -2.11 20.48
C ARG A 325 5.84 -2.51 19.78
N ASP A 326 5.94 -3.42 18.83
CA ASP A 326 4.82 -4.02 18.11
C ASP A 326 4.98 -5.54 18.07
N GLN A 327 4.14 -6.24 18.83
CA GLN A 327 4.10 -7.70 18.89
C GLN A 327 2.82 -8.20 18.22
N ARG A 328 2.95 -9.07 17.24
CA ARG A 328 1.80 -9.63 16.51
C ARG A 328 1.93 -11.13 16.31
N HIS A 329 0.82 -11.82 16.52
CA HIS A 329 0.64 -13.23 16.23
C HIS A 329 -0.45 -13.34 15.18
N THR A 330 -0.14 -13.93 14.04
CA THR A 330 -1.11 -14.14 12.95
C THR A 330 -1.22 -15.60 12.64
N THR A 331 -2.44 -16.11 12.59
CA THR A 331 -2.76 -17.48 12.18
C THR A 331 -3.68 -17.41 10.97
N LYS A 332 -3.39 -18.19 9.93
CA LYS A 332 -4.21 -18.24 8.72
C LYS A 332 -4.46 -19.68 8.29
N LEU A 333 -5.68 -19.93 7.85
CA LEU A 333 -6.12 -21.18 7.22
C LEU A 333 -6.75 -20.85 5.86
N ALA A 334 -6.32 -21.53 4.81
CA ALA A 334 -6.98 -21.49 3.51
C ALA A 334 -7.29 -22.89 3.03
N TYR A 335 -8.47 -23.09 2.46
CA TYR A 335 -8.94 -24.36 1.92
C TYR A 335 -9.60 -24.14 0.57
N ASP A 336 -9.16 -24.90 -0.42
CA ASP A 336 -9.68 -24.85 -1.78
C ASP A 336 -10.11 -26.24 -2.24
N ILE A 337 -11.28 -26.34 -2.88
CA ILE A 337 -11.79 -27.56 -3.50
C ILE A 337 -12.35 -27.30 -4.88
N LYS A 338 -12.11 -28.22 -5.81
CA LYS A 338 -12.74 -28.24 -7.13
C LYS A 338 -13.38 -29.60 -7.35
N SER A 339 -14.68 -29.60 -7.61
CA SER A 339 -15.45 -30.83 -7.84
C SER A 339 -16.43 -30.61 -9.01
N GLY A 340 -16.05 -31.12 -10.20
CA GLY A 340 -16.83 -30.91 -11.41
C GLY A 340 -17.07 -29.41 -11.69
N PRO A 341 -18.33 -28.95 -11.80
CA PRO A 341 -18.66 -27.56 -12.06
C PRO A 341 -18.49 -26.64 -10.85
N LEU A 342 -18.36 -27.20 -9.64
CA LEU A 342 -18.27 -26.46 -8.38
C LEU A 342 -16.82 -26.18 -8.01
N SER A 343 -16.56 -24.93 -7.63
CA SER A 343 -15.32 -24.50 -6.95
C SER A 343 -15.65 -23.79 -5.66
N VAL A 344 -14.97 -24.18 -4.57
CA VAL A 344 -15.11 -23.53 -3.26
C VAL A 344 -13.72 -23.13 -2.80
N SER A 345 -13.62 -21.91 -2.27
CA SER A 345 -12.37 -21.36 -1.74
C SER A 345 -12.72 -20.63 -0.47
N ALA A 346 -12.12 -21.01 0.65
CA ALA A 346 -12.34 -20.36 1.94
C ALA A 346 -11.00 -19.91 2.53
N THR A 347 -11.00 -18.77 3.22
CA THR A 347 -9.85 -18.27 3.98
C THR A 347 -10.34 -17.71 5.31
N ALA A 348 -9.61 -17.99 6.37
CA ALA A 348 -9.78 -17.38 7.68
C ALA A 348 -8.41 -16.99 8.20
N SER A 349 -8.27 -15.75 8.69
CA SER A 349 -7.08 -15.23 9.32
C SER A 349 -7.45 -14.53 10.62
N TYR A 350 -6.68 -14.78 11.68
CA TYR A 350 -6.81 -14.12 12.96
C TYR A 350 -5.50 -13.49 13.35
N VAL A 351 -5.55 -12.24 13.79
CA VAL A 351 -4.40 -11.46 14.25
C VAL A 351 -4.66 -11.02 15.69
N HIS A 352 -3.68 -11.29 16.56
CA HIS A 352 -3.61 -10.70 17.89
C HIS A 352 -2.37 -9.81 17.97
N GLY A 353 -2.56 -8.52 18.30
CA GLY A 353 -1.49 -7.53 18.39
C GLY A 353 -1.45 -6.85 19.75
N ASN A 354 -0.24 -6.68 20.29
CA ASN A 354 0.02 -5.87 21.48
C ASN A 354 1.06 -4.81 21.09
N ILE A 355 0.64 -3.53 21.12
CA ILE A 355 1.43 -2.43 20.59
C ILE A 355 1.61 -1.39 21.69
N SER A 356 2.87 -0.98 21.92
CA SER A 356 3.24 0.10 22.81
C SER A 356 3.79 1.28 22.02
N LEU A 357 3.22 2.47 22.22
CA LEU A 357 3.64 3.71 21.58
C LEU A 357 4.02 4.76 22.62
N PRO A 358 5.28 5.19 22.67
CA PRO A 358 5.67 6.36 23.47
C PRO A 358 5.18 7.65 22.78
N GLN A 359 4.91 8.68 23.56
CA GLN A 359 4.51 9.99 23.02
C GLN A 359 5.72 10.72 22.43
N THR A 360 5.76 10.86 21.11
CA THR A 360 6.84 11.57 20.40
C THR A 360 6.33 12.35 19.19
N ALA A 361 5.13 12.89 19.24
CA ALA A 361 4.60 13.66 18.14
C ALA A 361 3.73 14.80 18.66
N MET A 362 4.25 16.01 18.58
CA MET A 362 3.63 17.26 18.99
C MET A 362 3.45 17.54 20.48
N GLY A 363 4.14 18.53 20.90
CA GLY A 363 3.88 19.27 22.14
C GLY A 363 4.94 19.12 23.22
N ARG A 364 4.82 19.98 24.20
CA ARG A 364 5.77 20.12 25.31
C ARG A 364 6.04 18.84 26.09
N TYR A 365 5.17 17.86 25.93
CA TYR A 365 5.20 16.62 26.73
C TYR A 365 5.76 15.41 25.95
N ASP A 366 6.17 15.61 24.68
CA ASP A 366 6.88 14.56 23.96
C ASP A 366 8.39 14.62 24.19
N ALA A 367 9.04 13.45 24.11
CA ALA A 367 10.47 13.31 24.39
C ALA A 367 11.33 14.09 23.38
N ILE A 368 11.06 13.91 22.08
CA ILE A 368 11.88 14.52 21.02
C ILE A 368 11.73 16.04 21.05
N TRP A 369 10.53 16.54 21.31
CA TRP A 369 10.29 17.98 21.53
C TRP A 369 11.14 18.51 22.69
N ASN A 370 11.08 17.84 23.85
CA ASN A 370 11.86 18.25 25.03
C ASN A 370 13.36 18.32 24.72
N LEU A 371 13.87 17.33 23.96
CA LEU A 371 15.28 17.24 23.63
C LEU A 371 15.71 18.20 22.52
N MET A 372 14.81 18.65 21.64
CA MET A 372 15.13 19.54 20.52
C MET A 372 15.03 21.02 20.87
N ILE A 373 14.06 21.42 21.70
CA ILE A 373 13.68 22.83 21.80
C ILE A 373 14.70 23.66 22.56
N ASN A 374 15.25 23.18 23.67
CA ASN A 374 16.19 23.91 24.51
C ASN A 374 17.57 23.24 24.53
N GLN A 375 18.58 24.04 24.85
CA GLN A 375 19.93 23.55 25.09
C GLN A 375 19.97 22.61 26.32
N THR A 376 19.12 22.85 27.32
CA THR A 376 18.92 21.96 28.46
C THR A 376 17.99 20.82 28.08
N PRO A 377 18.39 19.55 28.23
CA PRO A 377 17.50 18.41 28.02
C PRO A 377 16.27 18.48 28.93
N TRP A 378 15.12 18.02 28.45
CA TRP A 378 13.88 17.92 29.23
C TRP A 378 13.38 19.22 29.88
N PRO A 379 13.19 20.31 29.11
CA PRO A 379 12.82 21.61 29.68
C PRO A 379 11.37 21.72 30.13
N TYR A 380 10.46 20.86 29.67
CA TYR A 380 9.01 20.95 29.89
C TYR A 380 8.42 19.79 30.69
N VAL A 381 9.06 18.62 30.65
CA VAL A 381 8.65 17.45 31.40
C VAL A 381 9.89 16.64 31.76
N GLU A 382 9.98 16.16 32.98
CA GLU A 382 11.10 15.31 33.40
C GLU A 382 11.09 13.98 32.65
N GLU A 383 12.27 13.43 32.40
CA GLU A 383 12.42 12.13 31.73
C GLU A 383 11.71 11.02 32.49
N SER A 384 11.76 11.04 33.83
CA SER A 384 11.06 10.10 34.72
C SER A 384 9.55 10.09 34.48
N THR A 385 8.95 11.28 34.38
CA THR A 385 7.51 11.47 34.10
C THR A 385 7.19 11.00 32.69
N TRP A 386 8.02 11.32 31.71
CA TRP A 386 7.82 10.85 30.34
C TRP A 386 7.88 9.31 30.25
N ARG A 387 8.87 8.66 30.90
CA ARG A 387 9.02 7.21 30.93
C ARG A 387 7.90 6.50 31.71
N ALA A 388 7.29 7.14 32.69
CA ALA A 388 6.17 6.61 33.45
C ALA A 388 4.85 6.55 32.67
N GLN A 389 4.74 7.32 31.58
CA GLN A 389 3.58 7.26 30.70
C GLN A 389 3.55 5.95 29.91
N SER A 390 2.40 5.33 29.83
CA SER A 390 2.20 4.13 29.01
C SER A 390 1.04 4.32 28.02
N TRP A 391 1.30 3.95 26.78
CA TRP A 391 0.33 3.93 25.68
C TRP A 391 0.31 2.53 25.10
N THR A 392 -0.73 1.77 25.39
CA THR A 392 -0.84 0.39 24.95
C THR A 392 -2.10 0.18 24.12
N TYR A 393 -1.99 -0.65 23.10
CA TYR A 393 -3.11 -1.03 22.24
C TYR A 393 -3.11 -2.55 22.07
N ASN A 394 -4.23 -3.17 22.47
CA ASN A 394 -4.51 -4.56 22.17
C ASN A 394 -5.44 -4.60 20.96
N ASN A 395 -5.04 -5.29 19.92
CA ASN A 395 -5.75 -5.37 18.65
C ASN A 395 -6.07 -6.81 18.29
N ASP A 396 -7.35 -7.13 18.14
CA ASP A 396 -7.85 -8.43 17.70
C ASP A 396 -8.58 -8.27 16.38
N ARG A 397 -8.12 -8.97 15.33
CA ARG A 397 -8.72 -8.89 14.01
C ARG A 397 -8.99 -10.26 13.43
N PHE A 398 -10.20 -10.43 12.92
CA PHE A 398 -10.62 -11.58 12.14
C PHE A 398 -10.94 -11.16 10.71
N LEU A 399 -10.29 -11.80 9.73
CA LEU A 399 -10.55 -11.64 8.31
C LEU A 399 -10.95 -12.99 7.72
N GLY A 400 -12.16 -13.09 7.16
CA GLY A 400 -12.66 -14.33 6.60
C GLY A 400 -13.40 -14.15 5.29
N ASN A 401 -13.21 -15.06 4.33
CA ASN A 401 -14.00 -15.11 3.12
C ASN A 401 -14.37 -16.53 2.70
N ILE A 402 -15.48 -16.59 1.96
CA ILE A 402 -15.87 -17.77 1.19
C ILE A 402 -16.18 -17.33 -0.23
N ARG A 403 -15.54 -18.00 -1.19
CA ARG A 403 -15.82 -17.84 -2.62
C ARG A 403 -16.40 -19.13 -3.16
N LEU A 404 -17.56 -19.04 -3.77
CA LEU A 404 -18.22 -20.14 -4.47
C LEU A 404 -18.26 -19.84 -5.96
N GLY A 405 -17.88 -20.78 -6.80
CA GLY A 405 -18.02 -20.68 -8.25
C GLY A 405 -18.73 -21.91 -8.78
N TYR A 406 -19.72 -21.71 -9.64
CA TYR A 406 -20.46 -22.78 -10.28
C TYR A 406 -20.63 -22.52 -11.77
N LEU A 407 -20.34 -23.54 -12.58
CA LEU A 407 -20.52 -23.48 -14.03
C LEU A 407 -21.89 -24.10 -14.39
N LEU A 408 -22.84 -23.23 -14.74
CA LEU A 408 -24.19 -23.62 -15.17
C LEU A 408 -24.17 -24.22 -16.59
N PRO A 409 -25.21 -25.04 -16.95
CA PRO A 409 -25.49 -25.38 -18.32
C PRO A 409 -25.56 -24.13 -19.22
N GLY A 410 -25.05 -24.21 -20.46
CA GLY A 410 -24.93 -23.04 -21.35
C GLY A 410 -23.70 -22.17 -21.07
N ALA A 411 -22.71 -22.68 -20.31
CA ALA A 411 -21.42 -22.03 -20.03
C ALA A 411 -21.52 -20.67 -19.32
N VAL A 412 -22.57 -20.47 -18.53
CA VAL A 412 -22.68 -19.30 -17.62
C VAL A 412 -21.93 -19.64 -16.33
N LYS A 413 -20.90 -18.87 -15.98
CA LYS A 413 -20.18 -19.00 -14.73
C LYS A 413 -20.79 -18.06 -13.70
N LEU A 414 -21.33 -18.61 -12.62
CA LEU A 414 -21.74 -17.87 -11.43
C LEU A 414 -20.61 -17.91 -10.41
N GLU A 415 -20.31 -16.77 -9.83
CA GLU A 415 -19.37 -16.65 -8.72
C GLU A 415 -19.95 -15.74 -7.63
N THR A 416 -19.80 -16.14 -6.38
CA THR A 416 -20.12 -15.29 -5.25
C THR A 416 -18.97 -15.25 -4.27
N VAL A 417 -18.72 -14.09 -3.70
CA VAL A 417 -17.71 -13.88 -2.64
C VAL A 417 -18.41 -13.21 -1.46
N ILE A 418 -18.38 -13.87 -0.32
CA ILE A 418 -18.84 -13.31 0.95
C ILE A 418 -17.59 -13.09 1.81
N GLY A 419 -17.42 -11.86 2.31
CA GLY A 419 -16.28 -11.47 3.11
C GLY A 419 -16.67 -10.74 4.37
N VAL A 420 -15.93 -10.98 5.44
CA VAL A 420 -16.04 -10.29 6.72
C VAL A 420 -14.66 -9.85 7.20
N ASP A 421 -14.59 -8.63 7.74
CA ASP A 421 -13.39 -8.07 8.38
C ASP A 421 -13.85 -7.41 9.68
N VAL A 422 -13.49 -8.01 10.81
CA VAL A 422 -13.85 -7.52 12.15
C VAL A 422 -12.57 -7.20 12.91
N ASN A 423 -12.45 -5.95 13.33
CA ASN A 423 -11.32 -5.46 14.08
C ASN A 423 -11.81 -4.84 15.41
N SER A 424 -11.25 -5.29 16.52
CA SER A 424 -11.51 -4.78 17.86
C SER A 424 -10.21 -4.30 18.48
N THR A 425 -10.14 -3.02 18.83
CA THR A 425 -8.94 -2.43 19.43
C THR A 425 -9.30 -1.79 20.77
N LYS A 426 -8.57 -2.18 21.81
CA LYS A 426 -8.59 -1.51 23.11
C LYS A 426 -7.30 -0.72 23.28
N GLY A 427 -7.42 0.61 23.35
CA GLY A 427 -6.32 1.48 23.68
C GLY A 427 -6.38 1.93 25.14
N VAL A 428 -5.23 2.00 25.82
CA VAL A 428 -5.13 2.51 27.18
C VAL A 428 -3.94 3.47 27.27
N TYR A 429 -4.22 4.70 27.66
CA TYR A 429 -3.22 5.63 28.15
C TYR A 429 -3.25 5.67 29.69
N ARG A 430 -2.08 5.67 30.32
CA ARG A 430 -1.94 5.83 31.77
C ARG A 430 -0.77 6.75 32.10
N LEU A 431 -1.03 7.71 32.95
CA LEU A 431 -0.03 8.46 33.72
C LEU A 431 -0.27 8.13 35.21
N PRO A 432 0.68 7.49 35.91
CA PRO A 432 0.50 7.16 37.34
C PRO A 432 0.36 8.40 38.21
N TYR A 433 -0.24 8.24 39.40
CA TYR A 433 -0.28 9.26 40.43
C TYR A 433 1.13 9.64 40.90
N GLY A 434 1.34 10.93 41.20
CA GLY A 434 2.60 11.45 41.67
C GLY A 434 3.56 11.99 40.61
N TYR A 435 3.32 11.66 39.35
CA TYR A 435 4.10 12.20 38.23
C TYR A 435 3.49 13.49 37.67
N LEU A 436 4.27 14.57 37.68
CA LEU A 436 3.82 15.89 37.25
C LEU A 436 3.78 16.01 35.72
N LEU A 437 2.59 16.22 35.15
CA LEU A 437 2.39 16.57 33.76
C LEU A 437 1.69 17.94 33.67
N GLY A 438 2.43 18.98 33.35
CA GLY A 438 1.95 20.37 33.51
C GLY A 438 1.70 20.71 34.97
N ASN A 439 0.46 21.08 35.31
CA ASN A 439 0.07 21.38 36.70
C ASN A 439 -0.67 20.23 37.38
N ASN A 440 -0.71 19.04 36.77
CA ASN A 440 -1.43 17.90 37.27
C ASN A 440 -0.47 16.77 37.69
N ASN A 441 -0.49 16.40 38.96
CA ASN A 441 0.23 15.25 39.53
C ASN A 441 -0.72 14.14 40.04
N GLU A 442 -2.03 14.30 39.82
CA GLU A 442 -3.05 13.37 40.29
C GLU A 442 -3.30 12.21 39.31
N GLY A 443 -2.45 12.06 38.30
CA GLY A 443 -2.54 10.99 37.32
C GLY A 443 -3.68 11.14 36.31
N ALA A 444 -3.62 10.32 35.25
CA ALA A 444 -4.66 10.24 34.21
C ALA A 444 -4.74 8.84 33.62
N LYS A 445 -5.95 8.44 33.20
CA LYS A 445 -6.18 7.21 32.45
C LYS A 445 -7.25 7.43 31.39
N ASN A 446 -6.90 7.18 30.14
CA ASN A 446 -7.84 7.21 29.03
C ASN A 446 -7.98 5.81 28.47
N VAL A 447 -9.21 5.39 28.22
CA VAL A 447 -9.51 4.09 27.62
C VAL A 447 -10.38 4.31 26.40
N SER A 448 -9.97 3.76 25.26
CA SER A 448 -10.78 3.73 24.03
C SER A 448 -11.02 2.29 23.61
N ASN A 449 -12.28 1.94 23.42
CA ASN A 449 -12.68 0.67 22.82
C ASN A 449 -13.26 0.99 21.43
N ARG A 450 -12.59 0.52 20.39
CA ARG A 450 -13.01 0.66 19.01
C ARG A 450 -13.34 -0.69 18.42
N ARG A 451 -14.49 -0.81 17.82
CA ARG A 451 -14.90 -1.98 17.06
C ARG A 451 -15.28 -1.54 15.65
N ASN A 452 -14.62 -2.12 14.66
CA ASN A 452 -14.93 -1.95 13.26
C ASN A 452 -15.32 -3.29 12.66
N SER A 453 -16.43 -3.33 11.93
CA SER A 453 -16.89 -4.52 11.22
C SER A 453 -17.23 -4.14 9.79
N SER A 454 -16.66 -4.86 8.84
CA SER A 454 -16.92 -4.73 7.41
C SER A 454 -17.49 -6.05 6.90
N PHE A 455 -18.54 -5.95 6.11
CA PHE A 455 -19.16 -7.06 5.40
C PHE A 455 -19.21 -6.69 3.91
N ASN A 456 -18.83 -7.61 3.04
CA ASN A 456 -19.03 -7.46 1.60
C ASN A 456 -19.60 -8.75 0.99
N TRP A 457 -20.47 -8.57 0.02
CA TRP A 457 -21.05 -9.63 -0.76
C TRP A 457 -21.06 -9.27 -2.23
N ASP A 458 -20.31 -10.02 -3.01
CA ASP A 458 -20.18 -9.87 -4.45
C ASP A 458 -20.88 -11.05 -5.13
N ILE A 459 -21.73 -10.77 -6.10
CA ILE A 459 -22.43 -11.75 -6.93
C ILE A 459 -22.13 -11.46 -8.38
N LYS A 460 -21.56 -12.42 -9.09
CA LYS A 460 -21.11 -12.26 -10.46
C LYS A 460 -21.62 -13.37 -11.38
N ALA A 461 -22.14 -12.98 -12.52
CA ALA A 461 -22.49 -13.86 -13.63
C ALA A 461 -21.64 -13.48 -14.86
N SER A 462 -21.03 -14.45 -15.51
CA SER A 462 -20.25 -14.22 -16.72
C SER A 462 -20.46 -15.33 -17.74
N ARG A 463 -20.49 -14.94 -19.03
CA ARG A 463 -20.63 -15.89 -20.16
C ARG A 463 -19.70 -15.49 -21.29
N LYS A 464 -19.03 -16.49 -21.86
CA LYS A 464 -18.24 -16.32 -23.07
C LYS A 464 -19.05 -16.76 -24.29
N PHE A 465 -19.09 -15.89 -25.29
CA PHE A 465 -19.72 -16.11 -26.59
C PHE A 465 -18.64 -16.16 -27.67
N LYS A 466 -18.67 -17.17 -28.52
CA LYS A 466 -17.91 -17.20 -29.76
C LYS A 466 -18.75 -16.52 -30.84
N LEU A 467 -18.38 -15.29 -31.22
CA LEU A 467 -19.14 -14.52 -32.26
C LEU A 467 -18.75 -14.95 -33.67
N ALA A 468 -17.46 -15.24 -33.89
CA ALA A 468 -16.86 -15.78 -35.08
C ALA A 468 -15.56 -16.50 -34.74
N ASP A 469 -14.86 -17.10 -35.72
CA ASP A 469 -13.64 -17.89 -35.45
C ASP A 469 -12.56 -17.14 -34.67
N LYS A 470 -12.38 -15.85 -34.93
CA LYS A 470 -11.39 -15.02 -34.28
C LYS A 470 -12.00 -14.08 -33.21
N TRP A 471 -13.33 -13.95 -33.13
CA TRP A 471 -14.02 -13.04 -32.27
C TRP A 471 -14.66 -13.74 -31.09
N ASN A 472 -14.26 -13.36 -29.89
CA ASN A 472 -14.85 -13.83 -28.64
C ASN A 472 -15.32 -12.64 -27.80
N LEU A 473 -16.54 -12.70 -27.31
CA LEU A 473 -17.12 -11.73 -26.37
C LEU A 473 -17.30 -12.42 -25.01
N THR A 474 -16.84 -11.76 -23.95
CA THR A 474 -17.21 -12.14 -22.57
C THR A 474 -18.08 -11.03 -21.99
N ALA A 475 -19.31 -11.36 -21.68
CA ALA A 475 -20.23 -10.47 -20.98
C ALA A 475 -20.21 -10.83 -19.48
N THR A 476 -20.15 -9.81 -18.62
CA THR A 476 -20.13 -9.96 -17.17
C THR A 476 -21.08 -8.98 -16.51
N LEU A 477 -21.86 -9.45 -15.55
CA LEU A 477 -22.69 -8.65 -14.67
C LEU A 477 -22.25 -8.93 -13.23
N LEU A 478 -22.02 -7.88 -12.44
CA LEU A 478 -21.56 -7.95 -11.05
C LEU A 478 -22.41 -7.03 -10.19
N SER A 479 -22.93 -7.55 -9.10
CA SER A 479 -23.53 -6.77 -8.00
C SER A 479 -22.64 -6.86 -6.77
N GLN A 480 -22.36 -5.71 -6.17
CA GLN A 480 -21.60 -5.59 -4.92
C GLN A 480 -22.45 -4.94 -3.84
N ILE A 481 -22.44 -5.53 -2.66
CA ILE A 481 -23.06 -4.99 -1.45
C ILE A 481 -21.96 -4.91 -0.40
N ALA A 482 -21.75 -3.72 0.18
CA ALA A 482 -20.82 -3.56 1.27
C ALA A 482 -21.42 -2.74 2.40
N ARG A 483 -21.11 -3.14 3.62
CA ARG A 483 -21.48 -2.46 4.86
C ARG A 483 -20.25 -2.34 5.73
N GLN A 484 -19.96 -1.14 6.21
CA GLN A 484 -18.95 -0.87 7.23
C GLN A 484 -19.66 -0.24 8.43
N TYR A 485 -19.41 -0.77 9.61
CA TYR A 485 -19.94 -0.26 10.87
C TYR A 485 -18.82 -0.12 11.89
N GLU A 486 -18.70 1.06 12.47
CA GLU A 486 -17.67 1.40 13.45
C GLU A 486 -18.32 2.01 14.69
N THR A 487 -17.88 1.58 15.86
CA THR A 487 -18.22 2.19 17.15
C THR A 487 -16.94 2.49 17.90
N VAL A 488 -16.85 3.68 18.47
CA VAL A 488 -15.73 4.13 19.29
C VAL A 488 -16.27 4.66 20.61
N ASN A 489 -15.94 4.00 21.70
CA ASN A 489 -16.28 4.39 23.07
C ASN A 489 -15.00 4.85 23.78
N THR A 490 -14.96 6.11 24.23
CA THR A 490 -13.80 6.68 24.90
C THR A 490 -14.19 7.18 26.30
N VAL A 491 -13.35 6.82 27.26
CA VAL A 491 -13.43 7.33 28.65
C VAL A 491 -12.13 8.04 28.96
N ASN A 492 -12.20 9.34 29.25
CA ASN A 492 -11.08 10.14 29.73
C ASN A 492 -11.29 10.37 31.23
N ALA A 493 -10.35 9.88 32.03
CA ALA A 493 -10.39 9.95 33.50
C ALA A 493 -9.14 10.67 34.01
N SER A 494 -9.33 11.60 34.95
CA SER A 494 -8.26 12.37 35.55
C SER A 494 -8.54 12.64 37.03
N ARG A 495 -7.51 13.09 37.75
CA ARG A 495 -7.58 13.43 39.18
C ARG A 495 -7.90 12.21 40.06
N PHE A 496 -7.01 11.23 40.04
CA PHE A 496 -7.05 10.07 40.92
C PHE A 496 -6.63 10.46 42.32
N LYS A 497 -7.21 9.80 43.31
CA LYS A 497 -6.83 9.96 44.72
C LYS A 497 -5.91 8.81 45.16
N GLY A 498 -4.66 8.87 44.72
CA GLY A 498 -3.64 7.85 44.92
C GLY A 498 -3.39 6.97 43.68
N ASP A 499 -2.44 6.04 43.76
CA ASP A 499 -2.07 5.15 42.64
C ASP A 499 -3.07 3.98 42.51
N VAL A 500 -4.28 4.30 42.11
CA VAL A 500 -5.37 3.35 41.86
C VAL A 500 -5.65 3.25 40.38
N ASP A 501 -5.55 2.04 39.81
CA ASP A 501 -5.73 1.83 38.36
C ASP A 501 -7.21 1.56 37.95
N ASN A 502 -8.18 2.12 38.69
CA ASN A 502 -9.60 1.96 38.38
C ASN A 502 -10.20 3.33 38.01
N ILE A 503 -10.83 3.40 36.82
CA ILE A 503 -11.50 4.63 36.32
C ILE A 503 -12.53 5.17 37.34
N ALA A 504 -13.19 4.28 38.10
CA ALA A 504 -14.17 4.70 39.12
C ALA A 504 -13.54 5.57 40.22
N ALA A 505 -12.23 5.43 40.48
CA ALA A 505 -11.51 6.22 41.47
C ALA A 505 -11.11 7.63 41.00
N ALA A 506 -11.30 7.95 39.71
CA ALA A 506 -11.04 9.29 39.18
C ALA A 506 -12.15 10.26 39.57
N THR A 507 -11.78 11.48 39.95
CA THR A 507 -12.74 12.53 40.29
C THR A 507 -13.41 13.13 39.04
N GLU A 508 -12.67 13.21 37.94
CA GLU A 508 -13.18 13.70 36.64
C GLU A 508 -13.23 12.57 35.62
N ARG A 509 -14.38 12.43 34.99
CA ARG A 509 -14.62 11.40 33.97
C ARG A 509 -15.44 12.00 32.84
N ASN A 510 -14.94 11.88 31.63
CA ASN A 510 -15.66 12.27 30.42
C ASN A 510 -15.83 11.04 29.53
N VAL A 511 -17.07 10.74 29.14
CA VAL A 511 -17.42 9.57 28.32
C VAL A 511 -17.97 10.06 26.99
N SER A 512 -17.51 9.48 25.91
CA SER A 512 -18.04 9.75 24.57
C SER A 512 -18.23 8.46 23.79
N GLU A 513 -19.31 8.43 23.00
CA GLU A 513 -19.58 7.38 22.01
C GLU A 513 -19.74 7.99 20.63
N ASN A 514 -19.07 7.41 19.65
CA ASN A 514 -19.20 7.76 18.25
C ASN A 514 -19.50 6.52 17.44
N THR A 515 -20.54 6.60 16.61
CA THR A 515 -20.95 5.51 15.72
C THR A 515 -20.93 5.98 14.28
N PHE A 516 -20.40 5.14 13.41
CA PHE A 516 -20.30 5.38 11.99
C PHE A 516 -20.85 4.18 11.20
N GLU A 517 -21.69 4.44 10.20
CA GLU A 517 -22.17 3.41 9.29
C GLU A 517 -22.11 3.87 7.84
N GLN A 518 -21.46 3.07 7.00
CA GLN A 518 -21.44 3.22 5.56
C GLN A 518 -22.08 1.97 4.93
N ARG A 519 -23.02 2.20 4.03
CA ARG A 519 -23.63 1.17 3.17
C ARG A 519 -23.42 1.59 1.73
N THR A 520 -22.93 0.67 0.90
CA THR A 520 -22.75 0.88 -0.53
C THR A 520 -23.35 -0.28 -1.31
N TRP A 521 -23.94 0.04 -2.45
CA TRP A 521 -24.38 -0.92 -3.45
C TRP A 521 -23.89 -0.47 -4.81
N GLY A 522 -23.34 -1.41 -5.59
CA GLY A 522 -22.84 -1.18 -6.93
C GLY A 522 -23.30 -2.25 -7.90
N LEU A 523 -23.72 -1.85 -9.10
CA LEU A 523 -24.01 -2.74 -10.21
C LEU A 523 -23.08 -2.41 -11.37
N TYR A 524 -22.31 -3.41 -11.85
CA TYR A 524 -21.33 -3.26 -12.92
C TYR A 524 -21.61 -4.22 -14.06
N GLY A 525 -21.78 -3.69 -15.25
CA GLY A 525 -21.87 -4.43 -16.52
C GLY A 525 -20.60 -4.26 -17.33
N GLU A 526 -20.10 -5.34 -17.92
CA GLU A 526 -18.87 -5.36 -18.71
C GLU A 526 -19.00 -6.20 -19.96
N ALA A 527 -18.52 -5.67 -21.09
CA ALA A 527 -18.34 -6.37 -22.35
C ALA A 527 -16.85 -6.39 -22.70
N PHE A 528 -16.26 -7.56 -22.75
CA PHE A 528 -14.86 -7.78 -23.10
C PHE A 528 -14.76 -8.55 -24.40
N VAL A 529 -14.21 -7.91 -25.43
CA VAL A 529 -14.01 -8.46 -26.78
C VAL A 529 -12.54 -8.84 -26.96
N ASN A 530 -12.30 -10.04 -27.45
CA ASN A 530 -10.99 -10.54 -27.85
C ASN A 530 -11.05 -10.92 -29.34
N TYR A 531 -10.22 -10.27 -30.16
CA TYR A 531 -10.01 -10.59 -31.56
C TYR A 531 -8.62 -11.20 -31.76
N ASP A 532 -8.56 -12.45 -32.16
CA ASP A 532 -7.35 -13.22 -32.52
C ASP A 532 -6.20 -13.15 -31.48
N ASN A 533 -6.49 -12.94 -30.21
CA ASN A 533 -5.53 -12.68 -29.13
C ASN A 533 -4.55 -11.51 -29.40
N ARG A 534 -4.89 -10.64 -30.36
CA ARG A 534 -4.13 -9.43 -30.73
C ARG A 534 -4.81 -8.13 -30.30
N LEU A 535 -6.12 -8.02 -30.55
CA LEU A 535 -6.89 -6.85 -30.16
C LEU A 535 -7.85 -7.22 -29.03
N PHE A 536 -7.80 -6.43 -27.97
CA PHE A 536 -8.69 -6.56 -26.82
C PHE A 536 -9.40 -5.23 -26.59
N ILE A 537 -10.72 -5.26 -26.48
CA ILE A 537 -11.55 -4.09 -26.18
C ILE A 537 -12.37 -4.41 -24.94
N ASN A 538 -12.37 -3.54 -23.97
CA ASN A 538 -13.16 -3.66 -22.76
C ASN A 538 -14.02 -2.42 -22.56
N ALA A 539 -15.34 -2.57 -22.50
CA ALA A 539 -16.29 -1.52 -22.20
C ALA A 539 -17.06 -1.87 -20.93
N GLY A 540 -17.18 -0.96 -20.00
CA GLY A 540 -17.86 -1.15 -18.72
C GLY A 540 -18.69 0.07 -18.32
N LEU A 541 -19.78 -0.20 -17.60
CA LEU A 541 -20.60 0.83 -16.96
C LEU A 541 -20.95 0.37 -15.54
N ARG A 542 -20.69 1.24 -14.57
CA ARG A 542 -21.02 1.00 -13.17
C ARG A 542 -22.03 2.03 -12.66
N ARG A 543 -22.99 1.58 -11.88
CA ARG A 543 -23.93 2.38 -11.13
C ARG A 543 -23.71 2.16 -9.63
N ASP A 544 -23.57 3.24 -8.86
CA ASP A 544 -23.40 3.19 -7.41
C ASP A 544 -24.48 3.95 -6.65
N ALA A 545 -24.80 3.45 -5.45
CA ALA A 545 -25.61 4.10 -4.43
C ALA A 545 -24.97 3.94 -3.05
N SER A 546 -25.12 4.95 -2.19
CA SER A 546 -24.60 4.95 -0.82
C SER A 546 -25.43 5.85 0.09
N ASN A 547 -25.53 5.49 1.37
CA ASN A 547 -26.14 6.34 2.40
C ASN A 547 -25.29 7.58 2.74
N LEU A 548 -24.08 7.71 2.17
CA LEU A 548 -23.21 8.88 2.34
C LEU A 548 -23.48 9.98 1.29
N ILE A 549 -24.22 9.65 0.25
CA ILE A 549 -24.62 10.59 -0.80
C ILE A 549 -25.84 11.37 -0.31
N GLY A 550 -25.93 12.64 -0.69
CA GLY A 550 -27.04 13.51 -0.34
C GLY A 550 -28.40 12.95 -0.78
N SER A 551 -29.43 13.15 0.01
CA SER A 551 -30.77 12.58 -0.22
C SER A 551 -31.43 13.02 -1.53
N ASN A 552 -31.02 14.17 -2.07
CA ASN A 552 -31.53 14.73 -3.32
C ASN A 552 -30.77 14.26 -4.54
N VAL A 553 -29.74 13.42 -4.38
CA VAL A 553 -28.86 12.95 -5.45
C VAL A 553 -29.30 11.56 -5.92
N ALA A 554 -29.56 11.45 -7.22
CA ALA A 554 -29.84 10.15 -7.84
C ALA A 554 -28.56 9.29 -7.92
N SER A 555 -28.73 8.06 -8.41
CA SER A 555 -27.60 7.13 -8.65
C SER A 555 -26.52 7.73 -9.55
N ILE A 556 -25.27 7.35 -9.29
CA ILE A 556 -24.10 7.86 -10.01
C ILE A 556 -23.56 6.77 -10.94
N TYR A 557 -23.15 7.17 -12.14
CA TYR A 557 -22.65 6.27 -13.18
C TYR A 557 -21.18 6.55 -13.49
N TYR A 558 -20.39 5.49 -13.65
CA TYR A 558 -18.98 5.51 -14.00
C TYR A 558 -18.72 4.66 -15.25
N PRO A 559 -18.56 5.29 -16.42
CA PRO A 559 -18.21 4.59 -17.65
C PRO A 559 -16.71 4.28 -17.70
N SER A 560 -16.36 3.23 -18.45
CA SER A 560 -14.97 2.87 -18.77
C SER A 560 -14.86 2.24 -20.15
N LEU A 561 -13.75 2.54 -20.85
CA LEU A 561 -13.40 1.95 -22.13
C LEU A 561 -11.89 1.76 -22.18
N SER A 562 -11.44 0.57 -22.58
CA SER A 562 -10.02 0.36 -22.80
C SER A 562 -9.74 -0.55 -23.99
N VAL A 563 -8.61 -0.30 -24.66
CA VAL A 563 -8.16 -1.02 -25.84
C VAL A 563 -6.71 -1.44 -25.64
N ALA A 564 -6.40 -2.70 -25.93
CA ALA A 564 -5.03 -3.21 -26.02
C ALA A 564 -4.80 -3.85 -27.39
N TYR A 565 -3.74 -3.44 -28.07
CA TYR A 565 -3.32 -4.02 -29.35
C TYR A 565 -1.91 -4.58 -29.23
N ASN A 566 -1.77 -5.89 -29.45
CA ASN A 566 -0.51 -6.61 -29.30
C ASN A 566 0.09 -6.95 -30.68
N LEU A 567 1.28 -6.46 -30.88
CA LEU A 567 2.23 -6.94 -31.91
C LEU A 567 3.15 -7.99 -31.27
N GLU A 568 4.07 -8.57 -32.05
CA GLU A 568 4.95 -9.64 -31.57
C GLU A 568 5.76 -9.23 -30.33
N ASN A 569 6.42 -8.06 -30.38
CA ASN A 569 7.32 -7.57 -29.32
C ASN A 569 6.85 -6.24 -28.72
N GLN A 570 5.68 -5.76 -29.09
CA GLN A 570 5.16 -4.47 -28.70
C GLN A 570 3.66 -4.53 -28.43
N LYS A 571 3.23 -3.79 -27.42
CA LYS A 571 1.83 -3.62 -27.06
C LYS A 571 1.51 -2.15 -26.96
N PHE A 572 0.38 -1.75 -27.51
CA PHE A 572 -0.21 -0.43 -27.34
C PHE A 572 -1.43 -0.51 -26.44
N ARG A 573 -1.63 0.49 -25.62
CA ARG A 573 -2.73 0.59 -24.66
C ARG A 573 -3.36 1.97 -24.74
N LEU A 574 -4.69 2.02 -24.70
CA LEU A 574 -5.47 3.24 -24.54
C LEU A 574 -6.61 2.95 -23.57
N ALA A 575 -6.79 3.80 -22.57
CA ALA A 575 -7.87 3.62 -21.60
C ALA A 575 -8.47 4.97 -21.21
N TYR A 576 -9.79 4.98 -21.03
CA TYR A 576 -10.58 6.04 -20.42
C TYR A 576 -11.42 5.43 -19.30
N GLY A 577 -11.53 6.12 -18.18
CA GLY A 577 -12.43 5.70 -17.12
C GLY A 577 -12.75 6.81 -16.13
N GLU A 578 -13.84 6.60 -15.42
CA GLU A 578 -14.29 7.47 -14.36
C GLU A 578 -14.48 6.69 -13.06
N SER A 579 -14.18 7.34 -11.96
CA SER A 579 -14.44 6.82 -10.62
C SER A 579 -14.68 7.97 -9.64
N GLY A 580 -15.10 7.67 -8.42
CA GLY A 580 -15.45 8.68 -7.44
C GLY A 580 -14.73 8.54 -6.12
N ARG A 581 -14.99 9.52 -5.24
CA ARG A 581 -14.69 9.48 -3.82
C ARG A 581 -15.95 9.87 -3.04
N LEU A 582 -16.41 8.97 -2.17
CA LEU A 582 -17.60 9.22 -1.34
C LEU A 582 -17.35 10.34 -0.32
N PRO A 583 -18.37 11.16 0.00
CA PRO A 583 -18.34 12.13 1.10
C PRO A 583 -18.11 11.44 2.45
N TYR A 584 -17.73 12.22 3.45
CA TYR A 584 -17.75 11.72 4.83
C TYR A 584 -19.18 11.52 5.34
N PRO A 585 -19.38 10.65 6.34
CA PRO A 585 -20.72 10.28 6.84
C PRO A 585 -21.59 11.43 7.35
N THR A 586 -20.94 12.46 7.84
CA THR A 586 -21.59 13.65 8.37
C THR A 586 -21.92 14.69 7.30
N ASP A 587 -21.38 14.55 6.08
CA ASP A 587 -21.45 15.58 5.04
C ASP A 587 -22.87 15.76 4.48
N ALA A 588 -23.64 14.70 4.41
CA ALA A 588 -25.03 14.73 3.96
C ALA A 588 -26.04 15.10 5.07
N ARG A 589 -25.61 15.07 6.35
CA ARG A 589 -26.53 15.16 7.49
C ARG A 589 -26.19 16.32 8.42
N THR A 590 -27.20 17.07 8.83
CA THR A 590 -27.08 18.08 9.86
C THR A 590 -26.97 17.44 11.24
N SER A 591 -26.08 17.92 12.09
CA SER A 591 -25.91 17.49 13.48
C SER A 591 -25.97 18.63 14.45
N TYR A 592 -26.44 18.29 15.66
CA TYR A 592 -26.54 19.17 16.80
C TYR A 592 -25.82 18.57 18.00
N VAL A 593 -25.32 19.41 18.90
CA VAL A 593 -24.74 18.97 20.18
C VAL A 593 -25.48 19.62 21.34
N MET A 594 -25.46 18.93 22.48
CA MET A 594 -25.90 19.51 23.75
C MET A 594 -25.01 20.69 24.12
N ASP A 595 -25.60 21.83 24.44
CA ASP A 595 -24.86 23.07 24.80
C ASP A 595 -24.95 23.39 26.29
N GLY A 596 -25.73 22.66 27.04
CA GLY A 596 -25.95 22.88 28.47
C GLY A 596 -27.39 22.57 28.90
N ILE A 597 -27.68 22.93 30.12
CA ILE A 597 -29.03 22.85 30.69
C ILE A 597 -29.47 24.29 31.05
N SER A 598 -30.52 24.78 30.41
CA SER A 598 -31.18 26.04 30.76
C SER A 598 -32.28 25.80 31.83
N ALA A 599 -32.84 26.88 32.33
CA ALA A 599 -33.98 26.80 33.21
C ALA A 599 -35.18 26.08 32.61
N TYR A 600 -35.24 25.93 31.28
CA TYR A 600 -36.32 25.26 30.52
C TYR A 600 -35.93 23.87 30.01
N GLY A 601 -34.78 23.35 30.45
CA GLY A 601 -34.29 22.00 30.03
C GLY A 601 -33.03 22.02 29.19
N PRO A 602 -32.61 20.86 28.61
CA PRO A 602 -31.43 20.75 27.82
C PRO A 602 -31.49 21.63 26.57
N THR A 603 -30.41 22.38 26.31
CA THR A 603 -30.24 23.21 25.12
C THR A 603 -29.35 22.50 24.11
N VAL A 604 -29.68 22.64 22.82
CA VAL A 604 -28.88 22.12 21.71
C VAL A 604 -28.41 23.28 20.84
N LYS A 605 -27.16 23.16 20.36
CA LYS A 605 -26.64 24.10 19.35
C LYS A 605 -26.31 23.38 18.06
N PRO A 606 -26.44 24.06 16.92
CA PRO A 606 -25.98 23.53 15.65
C PRO A 606 -24.48 23.24 15.70
N GLN A 607 -24.08 22.00 15.31
CA GLN A 607 -22.68 21.60 15.26
C GLN A 607 -22.15 21.59 13.83
N PHE A 608 -22.90 20.95 12.93
CA PHE A 608 -22.48 20.79 11.56
C PHE A 608 -23.71 20.86 10.63
N LYS A 609 -23.60 21.65 9.57
CA LYS A 609 -24.64 21.78 8.55
C LYS A 609 -24.38 20.79 7.43
N GLY A 610 -25.20 19.74 7.31
CA GLY A 610 -25.15 18.80 6.21
C GLY A 610 -25.65 19.41 4.89
N ASN A 611 -25.22 18.83 3.79
CA ASN A 611 -25.66 19.19 2.45
C ASN A 611 -26.46 18.05 1.79
N PRO A 612 -27.78 18.15 1.66
CA PRO A 612 -28.60 17.10 1.05
C PRO A 612 -28.33 16.92 -0.46
N ASN A 613 -27.60 17.82 -1.09
CA ASN A 613 -27.21 17.74 -2.49
C ASN A 613 -25.76 17.27 -2.68
N ILE A 614 -25.06 16.84 -1.62
CA ILE A 614 -23.65 16.42 -1.68
C ILE A 614 -23.49 15.17 -2.58
N ARG A 615 -22.56 15.24 -3.52
CA ARG A 615 -22.22 14.18 -4.46
C ARG A 615 -20.81 13.65 -4.17
N PRO A 616 -20.47 12.42 -4.58
CA PRO A 616 -19.08 11.99 -4.63
C PRO A 616 -18.24 12.91 -5.49
N GLU A 617 -16.99 13.13 -5.10
CA GLU A 617 -16.00 13.70 -6.02
C GLU A 617 -15.88 12.79 -7.25
N ARG A 618 -15.69 13.37 -8.42
CA ARG A 618 -15.61 12.64 -9.70
C ARG A 618 -14.28 12.88 -10.38
N MET A 619 -13.55 11.80 -10.61
CA MET A 619 -12.28 11.82 -11.32
C MET A 619 -12.40 11.09 -12.65
N ARG A 620 -11.90 11.73 -13.71
CA ARG A 620 -11.80 11.21 -15.06
C ARG A 620 -10.34 11.08 -15.44
N GLU A 621 -10.00 10.02 -16.16
CA GLU A 621 -8.64 9.79 -16.63
C GLU A 621 -8.64 9.25 -18.04
N ILE A 622 -7.72 9.78 -18.85
CA ILE A 622 -7.31 9.18 -20.11
C ILE A 622 -5.84 8.76 -19.99
N GLU A 623 -5.54 7.54 -20.44
CA GLU A 623 -4.20 6.95 -20.36
C GLU A 623 -3.84 6.36 -21.74
N PHE A 624 -2.64 6.68 -22.23
CA PHE A 624 -1.99 6.02 -23.35
C PHE A 624 -0.72 5.34 -22.88
N GLY A 625 -0.46 4.12 -23.33
CA GLY A 625 0.74 3.40 -22.97
C GLY A 625 1.26 2.50 -24.07
N THR A 626 2.55 2.16 -23.96
CA THR A 626 3.20 1.18 -24.82
C THR A 626 4.20 0.35 -24.02
N ASP A 627 4.20 -0.95 -24.28
CA ASP A 627 5.11 -1.90 -23.65
C ASP A 627 5.94 -2.58 -24.76
N TRP A 628 7.27 -2.65 -24.58
CA TRP A 628 8.19 -3.31 -25.50
C TRP A 628 8.93 -4.44 -24.82
N THR A 629 9.12 -5.55 -25.52
CA THR A 629 10.02 -6.63 -25.11
C THR A 629 11.13 -6.76 -26.14
N LEU A 630 12.32 -6.25 -25.80
CA LEU A 630 13.48 -6.25 -26.68
C LEU A 630 14.35 -7.47 -26.37
N ALA A 631 14.83 -8.15 -27.43
CA ALA A 631 15.69 -9.35 -27.35
C ALA A 631 15.16 -10.43 -26.39
N LYS A 632 13.86 -10.47 -26.12
CA LYS A 632 13.17 -11.36 -25.16
C LYS A 632 13.69 -11.29 -23.71
N ARG A 633 14.48 -10.26 -23.39
CA ARG A 633 15.16 -10.12 -22.07
C ARG A 633 14.97 -8.74 -21.44
N HIS A 634 14.62 -7.73 -22.22
CA HIS A 634 14.48 -6.35 -21.77
C HIS A 634 13.04 -5.92 -21.97
N ASN A 635 12.39 -5.52 -20.88
CA ASN A 635 11.04 -5.02 -20.87
C ASN A 635 11.04 -3.54 -20.55
N LEU A 636 10.45 -2.75 -21.43
CA LEU A 636 10.24 -1.32 -21.23
C LEU A 636 8.75 -1.04 -21.23
N SER A 637 8.33 -0.11 -20.40
CA SER A 637 6.96 0.40 -20.37
C SER A 637 6.96 1.91 -20.32
N LEU A 638 6.10 2.53 -21.11
CA LEU A 638 5.86 3.97 -21.08
C LEU A 638 4.35 4.18 -20.95
N THR A 639 3.97 5.05 -20.01
CA THR A 639 2.57 5.46 -19.82
C THR A 639 2.48 6.97 -19.71
N LEU A 640 1.58 7.57 -20.48
CA LEU A 640 1.19 8.98 -20.42
C LEU A 640 -0.24 9.03 -19.89
N TYR A 641 -0.52 9.90 -18.93
CA TYR A 641 -1.87 10.06 -18.42
C TYR A 641 -2.25 11.51 -18.19
N ALA A 642 -3.54 11.79 -18.30
CA ALA A 642 -4.14 13.06 -17.93
C ALA A 642 -5.39 12.81 -17.09
N GLN A 643 -5.52 13.56 -15.98
CA GLN A 643 -6.56 13.42 -14.98
C GLN A 643 -7.31 14.74 -14.80
N TYR A 644 -8.62 14.65 -14.55
CA TYR A 644 -9.45 15.77 -14.23
C TYR A 644 -10.43 15.41 -13.11
N THR A 645 -10.28 16.08 -11.95
CA THR A 645 -11.23 15.97 -10.83
C THR A 645 -12.21 17.12 -10.90
N SER A 646 -13.50 16.80 -10.90
CA SER A 646 -14.62 17.73 -10.73
C SER A 646 -15.42 17.38 -9.48
N ASP A 647 -16.26 18.30 -9.04
CA ASP A 647 -17.08 18.12 -7.84
C ASP A 647 -16.25 17.84 -6.58
N ALA A 648 -14.97 18.29 -6.53
CA ALA A 648 -14.14 18.12 -5.33
C ALA A 648 -14.79 18.84 -4.14
N ILE A 649 -14.85 18.13 -3.00
CA ILE A 649 -15.55 18.61 -1.82
C ILE A 649 -14.68 19.62 -1.09
N ILE A 650 -15.25 20.79 -0.84
CA ILE A 650 -14.64 21.88 -0.07
C ILE A 650 -15.57 22.23 1.09
N TYR A 651 -14.99 22.45 2.27
CA TYR A 651 -15.72 22.87 3.47
C TYR A 651 -15.68 24.39 3.54
N GLU A 652 -16.82 25.02 3.20
CA GLU A 652 -17.00 26.45 3.24
C GLU A 652 -17.43 26.89 4.64
N ASN A 653 -16.69 27.84 5.23
CA ASN A 653 -17.06 28.39 6.53
C ASN A 653 -18.38 29.16 6.43
N LEU A 654 -19.29 28.88 7.35
CA LEU A 654 -20.57 29.58 7.46
C LEU A 654 -20.38 30.89 8.26
N LEU A 655 -21.19 31.88 7.93
CA LEU A 655 -21.25 33.12 8.70
C LEU A 655 -21.97 32.83 10.02
N SER A 656 -21.42 33.34 11.12
CA SER A 656 -22.04 33.18 12.45
C SER A 656 -23.44 33.84 12.51
N SER A 657 -23.70 34.82 11.66
CA SER A 657 -25.02 35.44 11.49
C SER A 657 -26.10 34.46 11.03
N ASP A 658 -25.71 33.39 10.39
CA ASP A 658 -26.66 32.36 9.93
C ASP A 658 -27.04 31.34 11.03
N GLY A 659 -26.60 31.59 12.27
CA GLY A 659 -26.86 30.71 13.41
C GLY A 659 -26.06 29.41 13.44
N TRP A 660 -25.03 29.28 12.60
CA TRP A 660 -24.17 28.10 12.52
C TRP A 660 -22.72 28.45 12.88
N ILE A 661 -22.10 27.57 13.67
CA ILE A 661 -20.68 27.64 13.96
C ILE A 661 -20.03 26.43 13.22
N GLY A 662 -19.23 26.73 12.19
CA GLY A 662 -18.54 25.65 11.43
C GLY A 662 -18.64 25.81 9.92
N SER A 663 -18.64 24.69 9.22
CA SER A 663 -18.58 24.67 7.77
C SER A 663 -19.65 23.77 7.14
N ILE A 664 -19.95 24.01 5.87
CA ILE A 664 -20.82 23.19 5.03
C ILE A 664 -19.98 22.57 3.89
N PRO A 665 -20.10 21.26 3.59
CA PRO A 665 -19.45 20.66 2.45
C PRO A 665 -20.14 21.02 1.14
N ARG A 666 -19.37 21.43 0.12
CA ARG A 666 -19.87 21.75 -1.23
C ARG A 666 -19.01 21.10 -2.32
N ASN A 667 -19.63 20.66 -3.41
CA ASN A 667 -18.97 20.13 -4.60
C ASN A 667 -18.59 21.25 -5.56
N VAL A 668 -17.54 22.02 -5.30
CA VAL A 668 -17.14 23.20 -6.06
C VAL A 668 -15.72 23.14 -6.60
N GLY A 669 -14.87 22.29 -6.02
CA GLY A 669 -13.45 22.22 -6.36
C GLY A 669 -13.18 21.51 -7.70
N ARG A 670 -12.09 21.93 -8.37
CA ARG A 670 -11.62 21.31 -9.61
C ARG A 670 -10.09 21.21 -9.63
N ILE A 671 -9.57 20.07 -10.10
CA ILE A 671 -8.12 19.82 -10.19
C ILE A 671 -7.84 19.22 -11.58
N LYS A 672 -6.72 19.63 -12.18
CA LYS A 672 -6.13 18.97 -13.35
C LYS A 672 -4.79 18.38 -12.97
N GLY A 673 -4.51 17.16 -13.46
CA GLY A 673 -3.23 16.48 -13.25
C GLY A 673 -2.79 15.79 -14.53
N HIS A 674 -1.49 15.60 -14.70
CA HIS A 674 -0.91 14.78 -15.78
C HIS A 674 0.43 14.22 -15.33
N GLY A 675 0.90 13.18 -16.02
CA GLY A 675 2.20 12.62 -15.75
C GLY A 675 2.67 11.61 -16.79
N ILE A 676 3.91 11.20 -16.58
CA ILE A 676 4.65 10.25 -17.41
C ILE A 676 5.24 9.19 -16.48
N GLU A 677 5.01 7.93 -16.77
CA GLU A 677 5.60 6.80 -16.06
C GLU A 677 6.44 6.00 -17.05
N PHE A 678 7.72 5.81 -16.74
CA PHE A 678 8.65 4.97 -17.49
C PHE A 678 9.17 3.86 -16.59
N GLY A 679 9.18 2.62 -17.10
CA GLY A 679 9.72 1.46 -16.42
C GLY A 679 10.64 0.65 -17.33
N TYR A 680 11.74 0.17 -16.77
CA TYR A 680 12.66 -0.78 -17.37
C TYR A 680 12.92 -1.94 -16.42
N ASN A 681 12.92 -3.16 -16.95
CA ASN A 681 13.34 -4.37 -16.25
C ASN A 681 13.99 -5.32 -17.26
N GLY A 682 15.24 -5.70 -17.02
CA GLY A 682 15.96 -6.52 -17.98
C GLY A 682 17.09 -7.36 -17.40
N LEU A 683 17.24 -8.55 -17.98
CA LEU A 683 18.37 -9.43 -17.76
C LEU A 683 19.54 -8.97 -18.66
N VAL A 684 20.42 -8.14 -18.08
CA VAL A 684 21.51 -7.48 -18.80
C VAL A 684 22.64 -8.46 -19.13
N TRP A 685 22.93 -9.39 -18.22
CA TRP A 685 24.00 -10.34 -18.37
C TRP A 685 23.58 -11.72 -17.84
N LYS A 686 23.96 -12.76 -18.57
CA LYS A 686 23.84 -14.15 -18.17
C LYS A 686 24.91 -14.95 -18.89
N ASP A 687 25.61 -15.83 -18.19
CA ASP A 687 26.64 -16.69 -18.75
C ASP A 687 26.38 -18.18 -18.50
N ALA A 688 27.26 -19.01 -19.07
CA ALA A 688 27.21 -20.46 -18.93
C ALA A 688 27.51 -20.93 -17.48
N ASN A 689 28.22 -20.13 -16.68
CA ASN A 689 28.57 -20.41 -15.28
C ASN A 689 27.42 -20.10 -14.31
N LYS A 690 26.21 -19.84 -14.83
CA LYS A 690 25.00 -19.51 -14.07
C LYS A 690 25.08 -18.18 -13.32
N HIS A 691 25.93 -17.25 -13.78
CA HIS A 691 25.88 -15.87 -13.33
C HIS A 691 24.76 -15.14 -14.06
N SER A 692 24.11 -14.21 -13.39
CA SER A 692 23.13 -13.33 -14.03
C SER A 692 23.04 -11.97 -13.33
N LEU A 693 22.80 -10.93 -14.13
CA LEU A 693 22.57 -9.57 -13.67
C LEU A 693 21.24 -9.06 -14.21
N ASP A 694 20.27 -8.91 -13.31
CA ASP A 694 19.00 -8.25 -13.57
C ASP A 694 19.08 -6.80 -13.11
N VAL A 695 18.67 -5.87 -13.96
CA VAL A 695 18.63 -4.42 -13.67
C VAL A 695 17.20 -3.92 -13.84
N TYR A 696 16.77 -3.09 -12.93
CA TYR A 696 15.48 -2.41 -13.02
C TYR A 696 15.63 -0.91 -12.74
N ALA A 697 14.77 -0.12 -13.38
CA ALA A 697 14.66 1.31 -13.14
C ALA A 697 13.24 1.79 -13.46
N ASN A 698 12.74 2.72 -12.68
CA ASN A 698 11.54 3.48 -13.02
C ASN A 698 11.72 4.97 -12.76
N VAL A 699 11.06 5.77 -13.58
CA VAL A 699 11.05 7.23 -13.51
C VAL A 699 9.60 7.68 -13.68
N ASN A 700 9.14 8.51 -12.77
CA ASN A 700 7.78 9.03 -12.79
C ASN A 700 7.83 10.55 -12.68
N TYR A 701 7.21 11.22 -13.62
CA TYR A 701 6.93 12.65 -13.57
C TYR A 701 5.47 12.87 -13.30
N GLN A 702 5.13 13.79 -12.40
CA GLN A 702 3.76 14.16 -12.09
C GLN A 702 3.60 15.65 -11.80
N ALA A 703 2.52 16.22 -12.29
CA ALA A 703 2.13 17.60 -12.00
C ALA A 703 0.62 17.70 -11.81
N ASN A 704 0.20 18.58 -10.90
CA ASN A 704 -1.20 18.92 -10.72
C ASN A 704 -1.38 20.43 -10.53
N LYS A 705 -2.61 20.88 -10.74
CA LYS A 705 -2.99 22.29 -10.58
C LYS A 705 -4.45 22.38 -10.16
N VAL A 706 -4.72 23.15 -9.12
CA VAL A 706 -6.07 23.55 -8.72
C VAL A 706 -6.60 24.56 -9.75
N THR A 707 -7.72 24.27 -10.36
CA THR A 707 -8.34 25.16 -11.37
C THR A 707 -9.52 25.93 -10.83
N ASP A 708 -10.13 25.45 -9.72
CA ASP A 708 -11.24 26.09 -9.08
C ASP A 708 -11.29 25.72 -7.59
N THR A 709 -11.61 26.68 -6.72
CA THR A 709 -11.79 26.50 -5.27
C THR A 709 -13.19 26.93 -4.79
N GLY A 710 -14.11 27.28 -5.70
CA GLY A 710 -15.41 27.80 -5.34
C GLY A 710 -15.39 29.26 -4.88
N GLY A 711 -14.31 30.00 -5.20
CA GLY A 711 -14.18 31.44 -4.92
C GLY A 711 -13.22 31.80 -3.79
N ASN A 712 -12.96 30.89 -2.83
CA ASN A 712 -12.10 31.17 -1.68
C ASN A 712 -10.88 30.27 -1.64
N ASP A 713 -9.72 30.82 -1.27
CA ASP A 713 -8.54 30.01 -0.97
C ASP A 713 -8.75 29.27 0.35
N ILE A 714 -8.31 28.03 0.45
CA ILE A 714 -8.37 27.25 1.69
C ILE A 714 -6.98 27.30 2.33
N THR A 715 -6.90 27.84 3.54
CA THR A 715 -5.63 28.11 4.20
C THR A 715 -5.47 27.34 5.50
N ASN A 716 -4.33 26.70 5.66
CA ASN A 716 -3.79 26.19 6.93
C ASN A 716 -2.28 26.44 6.89
N TYR A 717 -1.91 27.71 7.01
CA TYR A 717 -0.54 28.16 6.81
C TYR A 717 0.52 27.29 7.50
N PRO A 718 1.64 27.00 6.80
CA PRO A 718 2.01 27.54 5.48
C PRO A 718 1.41 26.80 4.27
N ASN A 719 0.55 25.77 4.46
CA ASN A 719 -0.11 25.08 3.36
C ASN A 719 -1.36 25.84 2.89
N VAL A 720 -1.54 25.89 1.57
CA VAL A 720 -2.67 26.58 0.93
C VAL A 720 -3.18 25.74 -0.24
N ILE A 721 -4.50 25.73 -0.44
CA ILE A 721 -5.13 25.32 -1.69
C ILE A 721 -5.63 26.56 -2.38
N LYS A 722 -4.99 26.89 -3.48
CA LYS A 722 -5.20 28.14 -4.22
C LYS A 722 -5.30 27.85 -5.72
N LYS A 723 -6.24 28.53 -6.37
CA LYS A 723 -6.38 28.49 -7.82
C LYS A 723 -5.07 28.87 -8.50
N GLY A 724 -4.64 28.06 -9.46
CA GLY A 724 -3.41 28.29 -10.22
C GLY A 724 -2.18 27.56 -9.69
N TYR A 725 -2.21 27.02 -8.49
CA TYR A 725 -1.09 26.35 -7.83
C TYR A 725 -1.32 24.84 -7.69
N PRO A 726 -0.26 24.05 -7.44
CA PRO A 726 -0.40 22.64 -7.05
C PRO A 726 -1.21 22.49 -5.76
N VAL A 727 -1.87 21.34 -5.60
CA VAL A 727 -2.62 21.03 -4.38
C VAL A 727 -1.69 21.03 -3.17
N TYR A 728 -2.12 21.65 -2.06
CA TYR A 728 -1.38 21.78 -0.78
C TYR A 728 -0.07 22.56 -0.86
N SER A 729 0.07 23.48 -1.81
CA SER A 729 1.25 24.33 -1.95
C SER A 729 1.62 25.04 -0.66
N PHE A 730 2.91 25.21 -0.43
CA PHE A 730 3.42 26.13 0.58
C PHE A 730 3.37 27.53 0.00
N TYR A 731 2.64 28.41 0.68
CA TYR A 731 2.39 29.79 0.26
C TYR A 731 2.34 30.68 1.49
N TYR A 732 3.35 31.53 1.65
CA TYR A 732 3.51 32.34 2.85
C TYR A 732 4.32 33.60 2.57
N HIS A 733 4.32 34.54 3.51
CA HIS A 733 5.21 35.70 3.49
C HIS A 733 6.68 35.25 3.55
N THR A 734 7.57 35.95 2.88
CA THR A 734 9.02 35.78 2.99
C THR A 734 9.63 36.82 3.93
N VAL A 735 10.85 36.65 4.37
CA VAL A 735 11.61 37.67 5.10
C VAL A 735 11.94 38.81 4.17
N GLU A 736 11.58 40.05 4.58
CA GLU A 736 11.92 41.25 3.86
C GLU A 736 13.28 41.82 4.33
N LYS A 737 13.46 41.94 5.63
CA LYS A 737 14.65 42.48 6.27
C LYS A 737 14.79 41.99 7.72
N THR A 738 15.93 42.22 8.32
CA THR A 738 16.16 42.06 9.75
C THR A 738 15.33 43.03 10.56
N ALA A 739 14.76 42.55 11.66
CA ALA A 739 14.10 43.39 12.63
C ALA A 739 15.15 44.02 13.57
N LEU A 740 15.19 45.34 13.64
CA LEU A 740 16.07 46.09 14.52
C LEU A 740 15.25 46.88 15.52
N ASN A 741 15.82 47.11 16.70
CA ASN A 741 15.33 48.05 17.69
C ASN A 741 15.64 49.49 17.26
N ALA A 742 15.11 50.47 17.96
CA ALA A 742 15.33 51.93 17.67
C ALA A 742 16.82 52.31 17.80
N ASP A 743 17.59 51.63 18.60
CA ASP A 743 19.02 51.83 18.82
C ASP A 743 19.93 51.08 17.81
N GLY A 744 19.35 50.46 16.79
CA GLY A 744 20.07 49.70 15.78
C GLY A 744 20.44 48.26 16.21
N THR A 745 20.12 47.86 17.43
CA THR A 745 20.37 46.48 17.87
C THR A 745 19.38 45.50 17.26
N TYR A 746 19.81 44.22 17.10
CA TYR A 746 18.93 43.15 16.62
C TYR A 746 17.77 42.87 17.55
N ASN A 747 16.54 42.91 17.02
CA ASN A 747 15.34 42.62 17.80
C ASN A 747 15.11 41.08 17.82
N ALA A 748 15.58 40.41 18.87
CA ALA A 748 15.47 38.99 19.04
C ALA A 748 14.01 38.46 19.12
N LYS A 749 13.05 39.31 19.57
CA LYS A 749 11.62 38.95 19.66
C LYS A 749 10.97 38.89 18.29
N MET A 750 11.26 39.83 17.43
CA MET A 750 10.73 39.87 16.06
C MET A 750 11.58 39.05 15.11
N GLY A 751 12.90 39.04 15.27
CA GLY A 751 13.87 38.35 14.43
C GLY A 751 13.95 38.89 13.00
N ALA A 752 12.84 38.94 12.30
CA ALA A 752 12.73 39.37 10.91
C ALA A 752 11.41 40.16 10.69
N VAL A 753 11.42 41.06 9.70
CA VAL A 753 10.23 41.77 9.21
C VAL A 753 9.68 40.97 8.04
N GLU A 754 8.36 40.73 8.08
CA GLU A 754 7.64 40.01 7.02
C GLU A 754 7.47 40.89 5.79
N SER A 755 7.64 40.35 4.61
CA SER A 755 7.20 40.98 3.36
C SER A 755 5.66 41.09 3.35
N SER A 756 5.13 42.15 2.76
CA SER A 756 3.68 42.29 2.55
C SER A 756 3.12 41.22 1.61
N ASP A 757 3.95 40.65 0.74
CA ASP A 757 3.55 39.73 -0.33
C ASP A 757 3.70 38.26 0.03
N TYR A 758 2.64 37.51 -0.23
CA TYR A 758 2.70 36.07 -0.17
C TYR A 758 3.40 35.52 -1.42
N LYS A 759 4.32 34.55 -1.22
CA LYS A 759 5.03 33.88 -2.30
C LYS A 759 4.84 32.36 -2.27
N TYR A 760 4.89 31.74 -3.45
CA TYR A 760 4.95 30.29 -3.58
C TYR A 760 6.33 29.79 -3.14
N LEU A 761 6.36 28.87 -2.16
CA LEU A 761 7.58 28.38 -1.53
C LEU A 761 7.83 26.88 -1.82
N GLY A 762 6.93 26.23 -2.55
CA GLY A 762 7.07 24.82 -2.91
C GLY A 762 5.79 24.02 -2.71
N LYS A 763 5.92 22.72 -2.85
CA LYS A 763 4.81 21.76 -2.75
C LYS A 763 5.24 20.48 -2.03
N PRO A 764 4.32 19.76 -1.32
CA PRO A 764 4.67 18.58 -0.54
C PRO A 764 5.02 17.35 -1.41
N PHE A 765 4.49 17.29 -2.63
CA PHE A 765 4.70 16.11 -3.48
C PHE A 765 5.80 16.35 -4.51
N PRO A 766 6.72 15.37 -4.70
CA PRO A 766 7.77 15.50 -5.69
C PRO A 766 7.21 15.59 -7.11
N ALA A 767 7.91 16.33 -7.95
CA ALA A 767 7.63 16.37 -9.38
C ALA A 767 8.15 15.11 -10.08
N VAL A 768 9.31 14.63 -9.66
CA VAL A 768 9.94 13.42 -10.20
C VAL A 768 10.25 12.47 -9.06
N ASN A 769 9.92 11.21 -9.21
CA ASN A 769 10.30 10.16 -8.27
C ASN A 769 10.53 8.84 -9.00
N GLY A 770 11.18 7.92 -8.32
CA GLY A 770 11.39 6.60 -8.88
C GLY A 770 12.37 5.77 -8.08
N SER A 771 12.79 4.68 -8.69
CA SER A 771 13.81 3.80 -8.14
C SER A 771 14.63 3.14 -9.23
N PHE A 772 15.81 2.68 -8.85
CA PHE A 772 16.64 1.80 -9.66
C PHE A 772 17.40 0.82 -8.76
N GLY A 773 17.83 -0.27 -9.35
CA GLY A 773 18.60 -1.26 -8.63
C GLY A 773 18.98 -2.42 -9.50
N PHE A 774 19.66 -3.38 -8.90
CA PHE A 774 20.05 -4.59 -9.58
C PHE A 774 20.03 -5.80 -8.65
N ASN A 775 19.91 -6.98 -9.25
CA ASN A 775 20.08 -8.28 -8.61
C ASN A 775 21.16 -9.06 -9.36
N LEU A 776 22.28 -9.30 -8.70
CA LEU A 776 23.39 -10.08 -9.21
C LEU A 776 23.34 -11.47 -8.59
N LYS A 777 23.33 -12.51 -9.42
CA LYS A 777 23.48 -13.90 -9.00
C LYS A 777 24.81 -14.43 -9.48
N LEU A 778 25.59 -15.03 -8.57
CA LEU A 778 26.87 -15.63 -8.85
C LEU A 778 26.86 -17.11 -8.50
N PHE A 779 27.46 -17.95 -9.35
CA PHE A 779 27.64 -19.40 -9.18
C PHE A 779 26.35 -20.15 -8.77
N SER A 780 25.16 -19.64 -9.12
CA SER A 780 23.83 -20.14 -8.75
C SER A 780 23.44 -19.98 -7.28
N ASN A 781 24.34 -19.79 -6.35
CA ASN A 781 24.12 -19.82 -4.91
C ASN A 781 24.36 -18.51 -4.16
N ILE A 782 25.09 -17.55 -4.73
CA ILE A 782 25.29 -16.22 -4.13
C ILE A 782 24.37 -15.24 -4.83
N THR A 783 23.63 -14.45 -4.05
CA THR A 783 22.81 -13.34 -4.53
C THR A 783 23.24 -12.04 -3.86
N PHE A 784 23.32 -10.98 -4.64
CA PHE A 784 23.58 -9.63 -4.17
C PHE A 784 22.60 -8.69 -4.82
N GLY A 785 21.89 -7.86 -4.04
CA GLY A 785 20.88 -6.95 -4.56
C GLY A 785 20.93 -5.56 -3.93
N THR A 786 20.55 -4.55 -4.70
CA THR A 786 20.41 -3.16 -4.24
C THR A 786 19.10 -2.57 -4.69
N LYS A 787 18.55 -1.66 -3.86
CA LYS A 787 17.41 -0.80 -4.20
C LYS A 787 17.72 0.64 -3.82
N TRP A 788 17.63 1.52 -4.79
CA TRP A 788 17.78 2.96 -4.65
C TRP A 788 16.44 3.64 -4.92
N ASN A 789 16.05 4.56 -4.05
CA ASN A 789 14.86 5.40 -4.23
C ASN A 789 15.28 6.86 -4.31
N TYR A 790 14.58 7.64 -5.13
CA TYR A 790 14.82 9.08 -5.25
C TYR A 790 13.51 9.86 -5.40
N ALA A 791 13.53 11.11 -4.93
CA ALA A 791 12.45 12.06 -5.14
C ALA A 791 13.03 13.47 -5.30
N LEU A 792 12.47 14.25 -6.25
CA LEU A 792 12.94 15.58 -6.62
C LEU A 792 11.75 16.55 -6.74
N GLY A 793 11.93 17.79 -6.31
CA GLY A 793 10.93 18.86 -6.42
C GLY A 793 9.83 18.82 -5.36
N ALA A 794 10.08 18.14 -4.23
CA ALA A 794 9.26 18.24 -3.01
C ALA A 794 9.82 19.28 -2.05
N SER A 795 8.95 19.79 -1.17
CA SER A 795 9.32 20.64 -0.05
C SER A 795 8.68 20.12 1.24
N VAL A 796 9.34 20.35 2.37
CA VAL A 796 8.89 20.03 3.72
C VAL A 796 8.94 21.29 4.58
N TYR A 797 7.90 21.51 5.40
CA TYR A 797 7.95 22.51 6.46
C TYR A 797 8.58 21.88 7.70
N ASN A 798 9.86 22.23 7.98
CA ASN A 798 10.58 21.81 9.17
C ASN A 798 10.10 22.61 10.39
N GLN A 799 8.95 22.21 10.90
CA GLN A 799 8.32 22.87 12.05
C GLN A 799 9.10 22.59 13.35
N SER A 800 9.85 21.52 13.43
CA SER A 800 10.75 21.22 14.54
C SER A 800 11.79 22.33 14.70
N PHE A 801 12.49 22.66 13.61
CA PHE A 801 13.51 23.73 13.63
C PHE A 801 12.88 25.11 13.80
N TYR A 802 11.74 25.39 13.19
CA TYR A 802 10.97 26.61 13.42
C TYR A 802 10.64 26.80 14.91
N ASN A 803 10.21 25.76 15.60
CA ASN A 803 9.89 25.83 17.01
C ASN A 803 11.16 26.01 17.86
N THR A 804 12.22 25.29 17.54
CA THR A 804 13.52 25.38 18.23
C THR A 804 14.12 26.78 18.13
N ALA A 805 14.03 27.42 16.97
CA ALA A 805 14.55 28.77 16.73
C ALA A 805 13.86 29.88 17.57
N GLY A 806 12.70 29.59 18.15
CA GLY A 806 11.94 30.60 18.91
C GLY A 806 11.66 30.26 20.35
N LEU A 807 12.01 29.06 20.81
CA LEU A 807 11.68 28.62 22.15
C LEU A 807 12.89 28.32 23.04
N GLY A 808 14.09 28.24 22.48
CA GLY A 808 15.28 27.91 23.27
C GLY A 808 16.61 27.97 22.53
N ASP A 809 16.58 28.41 21.28
CA ASP A 809 17.75 28.64 20.42
C ASP A 809 18.79 27.50 20.41
N ASN A 810 18.30 26.25 20.47
CA ASN A 810 19.13 25.05 20.48
C ASN A 810 19.69 24.68 19.08
N LEU A 811 19.32 25.40 18.03
CA LEU A 811 19.92 25.23 16.69
C LEU A 811 21.33 25.82 16.68
N LYS A 812 22.34 24.97 16.45
CA LYS A 812 23.76 25.32 16.48
C LYS A 812 24.08 26.53 15.61
N LYS A 813 23.69 26.51 14.32
CA LYS A 813 23.93 27.62 13.39
C LYS A 813 23.40 28.94 13.93
N ARG A 814 22.19 28.98 14.46
CA ARG A 814 21.58 30.16 15.02
C ARG A 814 22.27 30.60 16.31
N ASN A 815 22.60 29.65 17.17
CA ASN A 815 23.33 29.90 18.42
C ASN A 815 24.71 30.50 18.14
N ASP A 816 25.46 29.96 17.17
CA ASP A 816 26.76 30.48 16.76
C ASP A 816 26.64 31.92 16.20
N GLN A 817 25.59 32.20 15.42
CA GLN A 817 25.27 33.54 14.91
C GLN A 817 24.92 34.55 16.04
N LEU A 818 24.10 34.13 17.02
CA LEU A 818 23.78 34.97 18.19
C LEU A 818 25.01 35.28 19.01
N THR A 819 25.90 34.30 19.21
CA THR A 819 27.17 34.45 19.90
C THR A 819 28.09 35.43 19.15
N ALA A 820 28.21 35.28 17.83
CA ALA A 820 28.99 36.18 16.99
C ALA A 820 28.44 37.62 17.03
N LEU A 821 27.10 37.78 16.99
CA LEU A 821 26.45 39.08 17.07
C LEU A 821 26.72 39.78 18.42
N ALA A 822 26.69 39.04 19.53
CA ALA A 822 26.97 39.58 20.87
C ALA A 822 28.41 40.13 21.00
N ASN A 823 29.33 39.61 20.21
CA ASN A 823 30.74 40.03 20.18
C ASN A 823 31.02 41.14 19.14
N ALA A 824 30.06 41.47 18.27
CA ALA A 824 30.19 42.48 17.22
C ALA A 824 29.72 43.83 17.69
N THR A 825 30.36 44.93 17.25
CA THR A 825 29.98 46.29 17.59
C THR A 825 28.78 46.77 16.74
N VAL A 826 27.74 47.24 17.38
CA VAL A 826 26.53 47.78 16.71
C VAL A 826 26.90 48.85 15.71
N GLY A 827 26.29 48.86 14.54
CA GLY A 827 26.53 49.84 13.47
C GLY A 827 27.78 49.54 12.59
N THR A 828 28.49 48.46 12.85
CA THR A 828 29.58 48.02 11.97
C THR A 828 29.02 47.13 10.83
N PRO A 829 29.68 47.11 9.66
CA PRO A 829 29.33 46.24 8.55
C PRO A 829 29.28 44.74 8.93
N GLU A 830 30.14 44.33 9.88
CA GLU A 830 30.15 42.96 10.43
C GLU A 830 28.87 42.68 11.23
N TYR A 831 28.51 43.62 12.14
CA TYR A 831 27.26 43.48 12.89
C TYR A 831 26.05 43.40 11.98
N GLU A 832 25.94 44.30 11.00
CA GLU A 832 24.84 44.32 10.03
C GLU A 832 24.74 43.00 9.22
N LYS A 833 25.88 42.50 8.80
CA LYS A 833 25.94 41.21 8.08
C LYS A 833 25.41 40.05 8.94
N ILE A 834 25.89 39.92 10.19
CA ILE A 834 25.47 38.82 11.09
C ILE A 834 23.97 39.02 11.43
N ALA A 835 23.51 40.25 11.70
CA ALA A 835 22.11 40.51 11.96
C ALA A 835 21.21 40.19 10.78
N ASN A 836 21.63 40.48 9.55
CA ASN A 836 20.92 40.11 8.33
C ASN A 836 20.88 38.56 8.14
N ASP A 837 21.98 37.86 8.39
CA ASP A 837 22.02 36.41 8.33
C ASP A 837 21.11 35.77 9.40
N LEU A 838 20.97 36.38 10.59
CA LEU A 838 20.08 35.95 11.65
C LEU A 838 18.60 36.03 11.28
N ALA A 839 18.21 36.96 10.41
CA ALA A 839 16.84 37.05 9.92
C ALA A 839 16.39 35.80 9.18
N TYR A 840 17.30 35.11 8.49
CA TYR A 840 17.06 33.85 7.78
C TYR A 840 17.12 32.59 8.66
N THR A 841 17.54 32.70 9.91
CA THR A 841 17.46 31.65 10.94
C THR A 841 16.46 31.99 12.06
N ALA A 842 15.78 33.14 11.96
CA ALA A 842 14.73 33.56 12.89
C ALA A 842 13.52 32.62 12.81
N ARG A 843 12.70 32.63 13.87
CA ARG A 843 11.44 31.88 13.94
C ARG A 843 10.40 32.43 12.97
N PHE A 844 10.63 32.19 11.71
CA PHE A 844 9.79 32.61 10.60
C PHE A 844 9.47 31.40 9.69
N ARG A 845 8.19 31.16 9.39
CA ARG A 845 7.78 29.90 8.72
C ARG A 845 8.47 29.68 7.38
N ALA A 846 8.62 30.73 6.57
CA ALA A 846 9.25 30.62 5.25
C ALA A 846 10.71 30.14 5.31
N ASN A 847 11.44 30.49 6.38
CA ASN A 847 12.84 30.08 6.57
C ASN A 847 13.01 28.57 6.73
N TYR A 848 11.94 27.89 7.11
CA TYR A 848 11.94 26.46 7.43
C TYR A 848 11.08 25.64 6.45
N ILE A 849 10.73 26.22 5.30
CA ILE A 849 10.20 25.46 4.16
C ILE A 849 11.38 25.09 3.29
N GLU A 850 11.83 23.86 3.44
CA GLU A 850 13.05 23.35 2.85
C GLU A 850 12.77 22.38 1.69
N LYS A 851 13.71 22.25 0.74
CA LYS A 851 13.64 21.20 -0.28
C LYS A 851 13.87 19.84 0.36
N ALA A 852 13.01 18.88 0.00
CA ALA A 852 13.06 17.50 0.46
C ALA A 852 13.55 16.53 -0.63
N ASP A 853 14.40 17.02 -1.53
CA ASP A 853 15.01 16.19 -2.57
C ASP A 853 15.98 15.17 -1.93
N PHE A 854 15.92 13.93 -2.39
CA PHE A 854 16.81 12.90 -1.86
C PHE A 854 17.15 11.80 -2.86
N LEU A 855 18.29 11.13 -2.60
CA LEU A 855 18.67 9.83 -3.13
C LEU A 855 19.00 8.91 -1.95
N ARG A 856 18.30 7.78 -1.84
CA ARG A 856 18.42 6.84 -0.74
C ARG A 856 18.82 5.45 -1.23
N LEU A 857 19.86 4.85 -0.65
CA LEU A 857 20.08 3.41 -0.73
C LEU A 857 19.13 2.73 0.27
N SER A 858 17.96 2.32 -0.24
CA SER A 858 16.85 1.83 0.59
C SER A 858 17.04 0.39 1.06
N ASN A 859 17.69 -0.45 0.22
CA ASN A 859 17.96 -1.84 0.57
C ASN A 859 19.27 -2.31 -0.05
N LEU A 860 20.03 -3.06 0.75
CA LEU A 860 21.19 -3.83 0.35
C LEU A 860 21.01 -5.24 0.88
N ASN A 861 21.07 -6.26 0.02
CA ASN A 861 20.93 -7.64 0.44
C ASN A 861 22.02 -8.54 -0.13
N VAL A 862 22.40 -9.54 0.68
CA VAL A 862 23.32 -10.61 0.30
C VAL A 862 22.69 -11.93 0.73
N GLY A 863 22.64 -12.90 -0.14
CA GLY A 863 22.08 -14.22 0.15
C GLY A 863 22.99 -15.35 -0.29
N TYR A 864 22.95 -16.46 0.47
CA TYR A 864 23.60 -17.70 0.09
C TYR A 864 22.61 -18.87 0.14
N ASP A 865 22.58 -19.65 -0.94
CA ASP A 865 21.73 -20.82 -1.09
C ASP A 865 22.51 -22.10 -0.71
N PHE A 866 22.21 -22.64 0.46
CA PHE A 866 22.81 -23.87 1.01
C PHE A 866 22.05 -25.12 0.59
N THR A 867 21.09 -25.05 -0.33
CA THR A 867 20.19 -26.17 -0.69
C THR A 867 20.94 -27.44 -1.07
N SER A 868 22.00 -27.36 -1.85
CA SER A 868 22.78 -28.54 -2.26
C SER A 868 23.47 -29.24 -1.07
N LEU A 869 24.03 -28.45 -0.14
CA LEU A 869 24.65 -28.96 1.08
C LEU A 869 23.60 -29.56 2.04
N ALA A 870 22.50 -28.85 2.25
CA ALA A 870 21.41 -29.28 3.13
C ALA A 870 20.81 -30.61 2.66
N ARG A 871 20.55 -30.77 1.38
CA ARG A 871 20.03 -32.03 0.79
C ARG A 871 21.00 -33.21 1.03
N LYS A 872 22.29 -32.95 0.84
CA LYS A 872 23.32 -33.99 1.05
C LYS A 872 23.41 -34.41 2.54
N LEU A 873 23.39 -33.47 3.46
CA LEU A 873 23.51 -33.72 4.91
C LEU A 873 22.26 -34.37 5.50
N THR A 874 21.07 -34.07 4.96
CA THR A 874 19.77 -34.51 5.52
C THR A 874 19.07 -35.59 4.70
N ASN A 875 19.77 -36.28 3.78
CA ASN A 875 19.19 -37.25 2.87
C ASN A 875 17.91 -36.72 2.18
N ASN A 876 17.95 -35.53 1.66
CA ASN A 876 16.82 -34.79 1.04
C ASN A 876 15.62 -34.51 1.95
N THR A 877 15.74 -34.61 3.26
CA THR A 877 14.68 -34.18 4.17
C THR A 877 14.50 -32.66 4.09
N ILE A 878 15.60 -31.90 4.07
CA ILE A 878 15.56 -30.46 3.77
C ILE A 878 15.71 -30.27 2.26
N THR A 879 14.63 -29.81 1.61
CA THR A 879 14.57 -29.66 0.15
C THR A 879 15.11 -28.30 -0.31
N SER A 880 15.12 -27.29 0.55
CA SER A 880 15.68 -25.95 0.30
C SER A 880 16.18 -25.34 1.62
N MET A 881 17.34 -24.66 1.58
CA MET A 881 17.89 -23.91 2.71
C MET A 881 18.63 -22.68 2.21
N LYS A 882 18.25 -21.50 2.72
CA LYS A 882 18.86 -20.21 2.35
C LYS A 882 19.12 -19.36 3.57
N LEU A 883 20.25 -18.65 3.57
CA LEU A 883 20.58 -17.61 4.52
C LEU A 883 20.73 -16.30 3.76
N SER A 884 20.10 -15.25 4.27
CA SER A 884 20.23 -13.91 3.70
C SER A 884 20.49 -12.88 4.79
N PHE A 885 21.26 -11.86 4.45
CA PHE A 885 21.51 -10.69 5.24
C PHE A 885 21.05 -9.45 4.48
N SER A 886 20.29 -8.57 5.12
CA SER A 886 19.79 -7.34 4.50
C SER A 886 20.01 -6.14 5.42
N ILE A 887 20.27 -4.98 4.80
CA ILE A 887 20.33 -3.68 5.46
C ILE A 887 19.28 -2.81 4.79
N GLN A 888 18.33 -2.31 5.58
CA GLN A 888 17.33 -1.35 5.12
C GLN A 888 17.72 0.06 5.56
N ASN A 889 17.35 1.07 4.75
CA ASN A 889 17.66 2.48 4.98
C ASN A 889 19.16 2.71 5.23
N VAL A 890 20.01 2.23 4.29
CA VAL A 890 21.46 2.19 4.45
C VAL A 890 22.04 3.60 4.64
N PHE A 891 21.65 4.53 3.77
CA PHE A 891 21.93 5.97 3.89
C PHE A 891 21.04 6.79 2.96
N VAL A 892 20.96 8.09 3.23
CA VAL A 892 20.26 9.07 2.42
C VAL A 892 21.17 10.26 2.12
N ILE A 893 21.18 10.68 0.86
CA ILE A 893 21.83 11.92 0.38
C ILE A 893 20.72 12.94 0.19
N THR A 894 20.77 14.04 0.93
CA THR A 894 19.75 15.11 0.91
C THR A 894 20.32 16.40 1.46
N ASN A 895 19.80 17.52 1.01
CA ASN A 895 20.05 18.84 1.57
C ASN A 895 19.04 19.24 2.67
N TYR A 896 18.06 18.37 2.95
CA TYR A 896 17.12 18.60 4.03
C TYR A 896 17.83 18.59 5.38
N SER A 897 17.59 19.60 6.20
CA SER A 897 18.29 19.78 7.48
C SER A 897 17.78 18.85 8.58
N GLY A 898 16.53 18.40 8.54
CA GLY A 898 15.96 17.43 9.48
C GLY A 898 16.48 16.02 9.27
N ALA A 899 16.09 15.11 10.14
CA ALA A 899 16.61 13.73 10.16
C ALA A 899 16.21 12.90 8.92
N ASP A 900 15.03 13.09 8.36
CA ASP A 900 14.55 12.36 7.20
C ASP A 900 13.66 13.23 6.28
N PRO A 901 13.95 13.36 4.98
CA PRO A 901 13.13 14.14 4.05
C PRO A 901 11.77 13.50 3.72
N GLN A 902 11.56 12.22 4.01
CA GLN A 902 10.30 11.50 3.81
C GLN A 902 9.47 11.46 5.10
N VAL A 903 9.28 12.62 5.74
CA VAL A 903 8.38 12.73 6.90
C VAL A 903 7.04 13.32 6.48
N GLU A 904 5.97 12.79 7.02
CA GLU A 904 4.65 13.42 6.99
C GLU A 904 4.23 13.71 8.42
N GLY A 905 4.08 15.00 8.74
CA GLY A 905 3.64 15.40 10.06
C GLY A 905 2.32 14.73 10.41
N ASN A 906 2.25 14.28 11.62
CA ASN A 906 1.06 13.91 12.36
C ASN A 906 -0.01 13.17 11.55
N GLY A 907 0.33 11.99 11.13
CA GLY A 907 -0.53 11.11 10.37
C GLY A 907 -1.85 10.68 11.05
N GLY A 908 -2.17 11.20 12.23
CA GLY A 908 -3.22 10.65 13.08
C GLY A 908 -4.61 11.15 12.82
N ASN A 909 -4.80 12.37 12.44
CA ASN A 909 -6.16 12.92 12.45
C ASN A 909 -6.74 13.16 11.06
N ARG A 910 -7.13 12.05 10.36
CA ARG A 910 -7.94 12.11 9.13
C ARG A 910 -9.30 12.78 9.32
N LYS A 911 -9.76 12.94 10.56
CA LYS A 911 -11.00 13.63 10.90
C LYS A 911 -10.89 15.15 10.88
N GLN A 912 -9.66 15.70 10.78
CA GLN A 912 -9.51 17.13 10.49
C GLN A 912 -9.83 17.37 9.01
N ARG A 913 -11.08 17.74 8.79
CA ARG A 913 -11.62 18.21 7.52
C ARG A 913 -10.82 19.43 7.10
N GLY A 914 -10.06 19.34 6.04
CA GLY A 914 -9.30 20.48 5.54
C GLY A 914 -7.87 20.13 5.15
N ILE A 915 -7.06 21.15 4.90
CA ILE A 915 -5.65 21.03 4.57
C ILE A 915 -4.93 20.49 5.82
N GLY A 916 -4.77 19.17 5.87
CA GLY A 916 -4.02 18.51 6.94
C GLY A 916 -2.57 19.00 7.00
N SER A 917 -1.84 18.59 8.01
CA SER A 917 -0.43 18.87 8.24
C SER A 917 0.49 18.11 7.27
N LEU A 918 0.22 18.22 5.98
CA LEU A 918 0.97 17.52 4.95
C LEU A 918 2.41 18.04 4.85
N SER A 919 3.34 17.11 4.79
CA SER A 919 4.77 17.39 4.63
C SER A 919 5.28 18.40 5.67
N ARG A 920 4.91 18.18 6.94
CA ARG A 920 5.40 18.89 8.10
C ARG A 920 6.24 17.97 8.97
N ASP A 921 7.46 18.35 9.26
CA ASP A 921 8.29 17.65 10.24
C ASP A 921 8.10 18.27 11.61
N ILE A 922 7.37 17.59 12.51
CA ILE A 922 7.11 18.06 13.87
C ILE A 922 7.58 16.97 14.84
N THR A 923 8.85 17.06 15.26
CA THR A 923 9.46 16.15 16.24
C THR A 923 9.22 14.64 15.93
N ASN A 924 9.23 14.32 14.62
CA ASN A 924 9.06 12.95 14.18
C ASN A 924 10.30 12.12 14.51
N ALA A 925 10.10 10.90 14.96
CA ALA A 925 11.19 9.94 15.05
C ALA A 925 11.73 9.62 13.63
N PRO A 926 13.06 9.62 13.41
CA PRO A 926 13.65 9.32 12.11
C PRO A 926 13.49 7.85 11.76
N HIS A 927 13.40 7.52 10.47
CA HIS A 927 13.37 6.14 10.01
C HIS A 927 14.70 5.44 10.38
N PRO A 928 14.65 4.28 11.05
CA PRO A 928 15.86 3.59 11.49
C PRO A 928 16.59 2.92 10.32
N ARG A 929 17.88 2.68 10.52
CA ARG A 929 18.65 1.69 9.74
C ARG A 929 18.46 0.34 10.40
N THR A 930 18.05 -0.67 9.62
CA THR A 930 17.76 -2.01 10.12
C THR A 930 18.69 -3.03 9.48
N TYR A 931 19.32 -3.86 10.29
CA TYR A 931 20.14 -5.00 9.89
C TYR A 931 19.38 -6.28 10.22
N THR A 932 19.19 -7.17 9.25
CA THR A 932 18.41 -8.40 9.42
C THR A 932 19.10 -9.60 8.83
N ALA A 933 19.26 -10.67 9.62
CA ALA A 933 19.65 -11.99 9.16
C ALA A 933 18.41 -12.89 9.08
N THR A 934 18.22 -13.59 7.96
CA THR A 934 17.07 -14.47 7.73
C THR A 934 17.52 -15.84 7.29
N LEU A 935 17.10 -16.88 8.02
CA LEU A 935 17.26 -18.29 7.65
C LEU A 935 15.90 -18.83 7.21
N SER A 936 15.84 -19.41 6.02
CA SER A 936 14.65 -20.09 5.51
C SER A 936 14.97 -21.52 5.07
N PHE A 937 14.10 -22.47 5.40
CA PHE A 937 14.23 -23.85 4.94
C PHE A 937 12.84 -24.46 4.66
N THR A 938 12.85 -25.45 3.76
CA THR A 938 11.67 -26.22 3.36
C THR A 938 11.94 -27.71 3.52
N LEU A 939 11.00 -28.42 4.15
CA LEU A 939 11.02 -29.85 4.38
C LEU A 939 10.15 -30.58 3.37
#